data_339c09efd403b7f8bbef3be3836b32eb
#
_entry.id   339c09efd403b7f8bbef3be3836b32eb
#
_cell.length_a   1.000
_cell.length_b   1.000
_cell.length_c   1.000
_cell.angle_alpha   90.00
_cell.angle_beta   90.00
_cell.angle_gamma   90.00
#
_symmetry.space_group_name_H-M   'P 1'
#
loop_
_entity.id
_entity.type
_entity.pdbx_description
1 polymer ?
#
loop_
_entity_poly.entity_id
_entity_poly.type
_entity_poly.pdbx_seq_one_letter_code
_entity_poly.pdbx_strand_id
1 'polypeptide(L)'
;MPTRKDWEFELIREGEERILRIYCEGYSRIPSLEDDPLLMSRTIDILLQVKDVTKIVYSQKREYEYELNQVLILMEIANLYAHLVHNKSQLSLFDIGKAPEYRTWYGQKQDIINNLVFIRMKQDPVGTYVRLKRLVREARIAKETIADKNRLENEERYIAILSYVKELLERTKLIKAVLPQISGYSVDSRDIYRMVFRPVIKPDFMYTKLQAQYPDGGEILDTYTIGEDTEINIFSLPGDVQYLYHMMPPEFRLTEEQYELLDTARNIMAEHKPTKAEFIDPERMREVFMNIGLDLLTELADTKGIKMRREELNTLAKILMRYTIGFGLIEVLMEDTKIQDVTLNSPQGRIPMFIVHQEFGNCFTNIFPAPTEAESWATKLRLVSGRPLDEANPVLDTELTLPAARTRVSAISPPLDPTGLAFAFRRHRNKPWTLPLFMNFKMFNPLAAGVLSFLIDGTKTMLVAGTRSSGKSSMLASLMVEIMRRYRVITIEDTLELPTQGLRELGFNLQSMKVASALAATKESGVSATDGIRATLRLGDSSLIIGEVRSTEALALYEAMRVGAAANVVAGTIHADSPYGVFDRVVNDIGVPRTSFKATDIILTNTPVRSPDGLHWWRRLTGITEVRKDWVDDPMRENAFIDLLRYNPTTDELEPSTDLMNGDSDILKSIAGNVKQWAGKWDAVWENIMLRAKIKKANLDYALKAKNMDLLEAPFVIKCNDMFHLISEKVLEETGDLDSKMIYDEWDHWIRKEIKKESVQK
;
A
#
# COMPACT_ATOMS: atom_id res chain seq x y z
N MET A 1 20.79 8.91 37.28
CA MET A 1 19.42 8.90 37.79
C MET A 1 19.35 7.80 38.84
N PRO A 2 18.66 7.93 39.99
CA PRO A 2 18.52 6.83 40.93
C PRO A 2 17.79 5.69 40.23
N THR A 3 18.34 4.47 40.33
CA THR A 3 17.71 3.25 39.81
C THR A 3 16.38 3.04 40.57
N ARG A 4 15.25 3.16 39.86
CA ARG A 4 13.91 2.85 40.40
C ARG A 4 13.85 1.35 40.70
N LYS A 5 13.16 0.98 41.78
CA LYS A 5 13.00 -0.43 42.12
C LYS A 5 12.03 -1.10 41.16
N ASP A 6 12.29 -2.36 40.82
CA ASP A 6 11.37 -3.16 39.99
C ASP A 6 9.96 -3.15 40.58
N TRP A 7 8.99 -2.97 39.67
CA TRP A 7 7.55 -2.94 39.98
C TRP A 7 7.07 -1.68 40.71
N GLU A 8 7.89 -0.62 40.77
CA GLU A 8 7.36 0.70 41.07
C GLU A 8 6.42 1.11 39.92
N PHE A 9 5.33 1.74 40.29
CA PHE A 9 4.38 2.24 39.28
C PHE A 9 4.04 3.69 39.55
N GLU A 10 3.69 4.40 38.49
CA GLU A 10 3.15 5.75 38.59
C GLU A 10 1.89 5.88 37.75
N LEU A 11 0.99 6.79 38.16
CA LEU A 11 -0.20 7.13 37.40
C LEU A 11 0.01 8.47 36.73
N ILE A 12 0.13 8.47 35.39
CA ILE A 12 0.34 9.66 34.58
C ILE A 12 -1.00 10.04 33.97
N ARG A 13 -1.33 11.32 33.97
CA ARG A 13 -2.52 11.85 33.31
C ARG A 13 -2.11 12.66 32.09
N GLU A 14 -2.49 12.19 30.91
CA GLU A 14 -2.28 12.88 29.62
C GLU A 14 -3.64 13.17 28.97
N GLY A 15 -4.15 14.38 29.12
CA GLY A 15 -5.48 14.75 28.66
C GLY A 15 -6.58 13.94 29.36
N GLU A 16 -7.34 13.15 28.62
CA GLU A 16 -8.38 12.25 29.15
C GLU A 16 -7.83 10.87 29.52
N GLU A 17 -6.61 10.54 29.10
CA GLU A 17 -5.98 9.24 29.40
C GLU A 17 -5.39 9.22 30.81
N ARG A 18 -5.59 8.08 31.49
CA ARG A 18 -4.96 7.72 32.77
C ARG A 18 -4.05 6.54 32.55
N ILE A 19 -2.76 6.81 32.41
CA ILE A 19 -1.73 5.83 32.06
C ILE A 19 -1.11 5.26 33.32
N LEU A 20 -1.25 3.95 33.50
CA LEU A 20 -0.53 3.22 34.54
C LEU A 20 0.81 2.78 33.97
N ARG A 21 1.90 3.46 34.37
CA ARG A 21 3.25 3.09 33.99
C ARG A 21 3.87 2.22 35.08
N ILE A 22 4.32 1.02 34.71
CA ILE A 22 4.94 0.02 35.58
C ILE A 22 6.39 -0.16 35.15
N TYR A 23 7.33 0.05 36.07
CA TYR A 23 8.75 -0.06 35.79
C TYR A 23 9.23 -1.49 35.98
N CYS A 24 9.84 -2.06 34.94
CA CYS A 24 10.31 -3.45 34.85
C CYS A 24 11.80 -3.54 34.48
N GLU A 25 12.60 -2.52 34.81
CA GLU A 25 14.01 -2.40 34.34
C GLU A 25 14.92 -3.57 34.77
N GLY A 26 14.68 -4.15 35.94
CA GLY A 26 15.42 -5.32 36.44
C GLY A 26 14.71 -6.67 36.20
N TYR A 27 13.61 -6.67 35.49
CA TYR A 27 12.88 -7.91 35.19
C TYR A 27 13.59 -8.68 34.09
N SER A 28 13.92 -9.96 34.36
CA SER A 28 14.71 -10.80 33.47
C SER A 28 14.00 -11.31 32.25
N ARG A 29 12.66 -11.11 32.16
CA ARG A 29 11.83 -11.52 31.01
C ARG A 29 11.21 -10.31 30.35
N ILE A 30 10.73 -10.50 29.11
CA ILE A 30 9.93 -9.49 28.42
C ILE A 30 8.61 -9.31 29.19
N PRO A 31 8.22 -8.07 29.53
CA PRO A 31 6.96 -7.82 30.24
C PRO A 31 5.77 -8.03 29.29
N SER A 32 5.21 -9.22 29.30
CA SER A 32 4.12 -9.66 28.43
C SER A 32 2.98 -10.23 29.25
N LEU A 33 1.80 -9.62 29.17
CA LEU A 33 0.58 -10.12 29.85
C LEU A 33 0.14 -11.47 29.27
N GLU A 34 0.36 -11.66 27.98
CA GLU A 34 0.00 -12.86 27.25
C GLU A 34 0.88 -14.05 27.63
N ASP A 35 2.17 -13.84 27.93
CA ASP A 35 3.13 -14.92 28.12
C ASP A 35 3.51 -15.14 29.59
N ASP A 36 3.42 -14.10 30.45
CA ASP A 36 3.90 -14.17 31.81
C ASP A 36 2.77 -14.17 32.88
N PRO A 37 2.54 -15.31 33.55
CA PRO A 37 1.52 -15.40 34.58
C PRO A 37 1.83 -14.57 35.85
N LEU A 38 3.12 -14.36 36.15
CA LEU A 38 3.50 -13.54 37.31
C LEU A 38 3.27 -12.05 37.03
N LEU A 39 3.57 -11.59 35.81
CA LEU A 39 3.29 -10.23 35.40
C LEU A 39 1.79 -9.94 35.46
N MET A 40 0.97 -10.84 34.88
CA MET A 40 -0.49 -10.71 34.93
C MET A 40 -1.01 -10.63 36.37
N SER A 41 -0.53 -11.51 37.25
CA SER A 41 -0.93 -11.50 38.66
C SER A 41 -0.58 -10.18 39.35
N ARG A 42 0.62 -9.65 39.15
CA ARG A 42 1.08 -8.39 39.75
C ARG A 42 0.33 -7.19 39.19
N THR A 43 0.04 -7.20 37.91
CA THR A 43 -0.76 -6.14 37.28
C THR A 43 -2.16 -6.10 37.87
N ILE A 44 -2.79 -7.26 38.07
CA ILE A 44 -4.09 -7.34 38.75
C ILE A 44 -4.00 -6.77 40.16
N ASP A 45 -2.93 -7.09 40.91
CA ASP A 45 -2.72 -6.56 42.27
C ASP A 45 -2.55 -5.03 42.30
N ILE A 46 -1.91 -4.44 41.28
CA ILE A 46 -1.80 -2.99 41.13
C ILE A 46 -3.16 -2.38 40.76
N LEU A 47 -3.91 -2.98 39.81
CA LEU A 47 -5.24 -2.53 39.42
C LEU A 47 -6.28 -2.55 40.52
N LEU A 48 -6.07 -3.38 41.55
CA LEU A 48 -6.90 -3.35 42.78
C LEU A 48 -6.69 -2.07 43.59
N GLN A 49 -5.51 -1.44 43.49
CA GLN A 49 -5.14 -0.23 44.23
C GLN A 49 -5.46 1.04 43.43
N VAL A 50 -5.44 0.96 42.08
CA VAL A 50 -5.61 2.10 41.16
C VAL A 50 -6.89 1.91 40.39
N LYS A 51 -7.75 2.94 40.39
CA LYS A 51 -9.03 2.96 39.64
C LYS A 51 -8.92 3.81 38.39
N ASP A 52 -9.80 3.50 37.42
CA ASP A 52 -9.98 4.30 36.20
C ASP A 52 -8.73 4.38 35.29
N VAL A 53 -7.99 3.30 35.15
CA VAL A 53 -6.85 3.18 34.23
C VAL A 53 -7.38 3.00 32.82
N THR A 54 -6.87 3.81 31.87
CA THR A 54 -7.23 3.73 30.46
C THR A 54 -6.14 3.05 29.62
N LYS A 55 -4.89 3.05 30.11
CA LYS A 55 -3.74 2.47 29.42
C LYS A 55 -2.74 1.92 30.41
N ILE A 56 -2.14 0.76 30.11
CA ILE A 56 -1.02 0.19 30.89
C ILE A 56 0.23 0.22 30.04
N VAL A 57 1.33 0.75 30.58
CA VAL A 57 2.65 0.81 29.94
C VAL A 57 3.67 0.11 30.84
N TYR A 58 4.26 -0.97 30.35
CA TYR A 58 5.42 -1.55 30.99
C TYR A 58 6.68 -0.92 30.41
N SER A 59 7.47 -0.29 31.27
CA SER A 59 8.74 0.34 30.93
C SER A 59 9.88 -0.57 31.37
N GLN A 60 10.59 -1.12 30.38
CA GLN A 60 11.80 -1.90 30.57
C GLN A 60 12.90 -1.26 29.69
N LYS A 61 13.53 -1.99 28.80
CA LYS A 61 14.34 -1.44 27.70
C LYS A 61 13.46 -0.82 26.60
N ARG A 62 12.19 -1.17 26.58
CA ARG A 62 11.15 -0.67 25.67
C ARG A 62 9.86 -0.43 26.44
N GLU A 63 8.96 0.32 25.80
CA GLU A 63 7.61 0.50 26.29
C GLU A 63 6.67 -0.49 25.60
N TYR A 64 5.92 -1.25 26.43
CA TYR A 64 4.89 -2.19 26.01
C TYR A 64 3.55 -1.61 26.46
N GLU A 65 2.80 -1.06 25.50
CA GLU A 65 1.54 -0.35 25.76
C GLU A 65 0.35 -1.29 25.54
N TYR A 66 -0.54 -1.39 26.53
CA TYR A 66 -1.82 -2.08 26.42
C TYR A 66 -2.94 -1.07 26.45
N GLU A 67 -3.75 -1.07 25.39
CA GLU A 67 -4.82 -0.10 25.14
C GLU A 67 -6.07 -0.37 25.99
N LEU A 68 -7.00 0.62 26.03
CA LEU A 68 -8.19 0.63 26.89
C LEU A 68 -8.98 -0.67 26.87
N ASN A 69 -9.22 -1.26 25.69
CA ASN A 69 -10.01 -2.49 25.58
C ASN A 69 -9.39 -3.65 26.34
N GLN A 70 -8.07 -3.80 26.28
CA GLN A 70 -7.31 -4.83 26.97
C GLN A 70 -7.24 -4.55 28.48
N VAL A 71 -7.08 -3.27 28.84
CA VAL A 71 -7.09 -2.83 30.25
C VAL A 71 -8.43 -3.10 30.91
N LEU A 72 -9.54 -2.82 30.23
CA LEU A 72 -10.89 -3.09 30.74
C LEU A 72 -11.13 -4.58 31.02
N ILE A 73 -10.57 -5.46 30.20
CA ILE A 73 -10.64 -6.92 30.43
C ILE A 73 -9.90 -7.31 31.73
N LEU A 74 -8.71 -6.77 31.96
CA LEU A 74 -7.96 -7.01 33.20
C LEU A 74 -8.64 -6.39 34.40
N MET A 75 -9.19 -5.19 34.29
CA MET A 75 -9.94 -4.54 35.37
C MET A 75 -11.18 -5.34 35.75
N GLU A 76 -11.85 -5.96 34.78
CA GLU A 76 -13.00 -6.85 35.05
C GLU A 76 -12.58 -8.07 35.88
N ILE A 77 -11.43 -8.69 35.59
CA ILE A 77 -10.85 -9.80 36.36
C ILE A 77 -10.41 -9.31 37.75
N ALA A 78 -9.78 -8.14 37.86
CA ALA A 78 -9.40 -7.55 39.15
C ALA A 78 -10.63 -7.28 40.04
N ASN A 79 -11.69 -6.70 39.48
CA ASN A 79 -12.94 -6.46 40.18
C ASN A 79 -13.62 -7.76 40.62
N LEU A 80 -13.61 -8.79 39.76
CA LEU A 80 -14.11 -10.12 40.12
C LEU A 80 -13.32 -10.73 41.27
N TYR A 81 -11.98 -10.63 41.23
CA TYR A 81 -11.12 -11.09 42.31
C TYR A 81 -11.42 -10.35 43.62
N ALA A 82 -11.54 -9.02 43.58
CA ALA A 82 -11.92 -8.21 44.73
C ALA A 82 -13.26 -8.67 45.35
N HIS A 83 -14.26 -8.93 44.51
CA HIS A 83 -15.56 -9.41 44.90
C HIS A 83 -15.46 -10.77 45.64
N LEU A 84 -14.68 -11.71 45.09
CA LEU A 84 -14.49 -13.03 45.71
C LEU A 84 -13.69 -12.96 47.02
N VAL A 85 -12.71 -12.07 47.13
CA VAL A 85 -11.96 -11.82 48.37
C VAL A 85 -12.88 -11.23 49.45
N HIS A 86 -13.74 -10.25 49.09
CA HIS A 86 -14.69 -9.67 50.01
C HIS A 86 -15.71 -10.70 50.54
N ASN A 87 -16.14 -11.61 49.65
CA ASN A 87 -17.10 -12.67 49.95
C ASN A 87 -16.43 -14.01 50.34
N LYS A 88 -15.22 -13.99 50.88
CA LYS A 88 -14.44 -15.19 51.20
C LYS A 88 -15.20 -16.18 52.09
N SER A 89 -16.05 -15.72 53.02
CA SER A 89 -16.87 -16.56 53.87
C SER A 89 -17.86 -17.43 53.09
N GLN A 90 -18.39 -16.97 51.97
CA GLN A 90 -19.28 -17.74 51.10
C GLN A 90 -18.57 -18.87 50.35
N LEU A 91 -17.25 -18.75 50.16
CA LEU A 91 -16.39 -19.74 49.53
C LEU A 91 -15.82 -20.75 50.48
N SER A 92 -16.21 -20.69 51.74
CA SER A 92 -15.77 -21.63 52.77
C SER A 92 -16.69 -22.84 52.89
N LEU A 93 -16.07 -23.99 52.96
CA LEU A 93 -16.72 -25.23 53.29
C LEU A 93 -16.90 -25.39 54.84
N PHE A 94 -16.32 -24.47 55.63
CA PHE A 94 -16.24 -24.54 57.08
C PHE A 94 -17.49 -24.00 57.78
N ASP A 95 -18.62 -24.66 57.65
CA ASP A 95 -19.70 -24.57 58.62
C ASP A 95 -19.90 -25.89 59.31
N ILE A 96 -18.78 -26.58 59.70
CA ILE A 96 -18.82 -28.01 59.88
C ILE A 96 -18.07 -28.37 61.17
N GLY A 97 -18.61 -27.91 62.27
CA GLY A 97 -18.30 -28.44 63.56
C GLY A 97 -18.88 -29.82 63.79
N LYS A 98 -19.40 -30.53 62.81
CA LYS A 98 -20.27 -31.72 63.06
C LYS A 98 -19.69 -33.07 62.64
N ALA A 99 -18.53 -33.18 62.01
CA ALA A 99 -17.95 -34.51 61.68
C ALA A 99 -16.41 -34.46 61.54
N PRO A 100 -15.67 -34.76 62.59
CA PRO A 100 -14.19 -34.79 62.62
C PRO A 100 -13.58 -35.73 61.58
N GLU A 101 -14.28 -36.81 61.26
CA GLU A 101 -13.86 -37.85 60.30
C GLU A 101 -13.67 -37.37 58.87
N TYR A 102 -14.30 -36.27 58.47
CA TYR A 102 -14.14 -35.69 57.09
C TYR A 102 -13.15 -34.53 57.05
N ARG A 103 -12.45 -34.22 58.11
CA ARG A 103 -11.57 -33.06 58.27
C ARG A 103 -10.49 -33.01 57.15
N THR A 104 -9.90 -34.15 56.84
CA THR A 104 -8.86 -34.26 55.78
C THR A 104 -9.43 -33.99 54.37
N TRP A 105 -10.60 -34.54 54.08
CA TRP A 105 -11.30 -34.34 52.81
C TRP A 105 -11.69 -32.86 52.62
N TYR A 106 -12.19 -32.24 53.67
CA TYR A 106 -12.52 -30.81 53.66
C TYR A 106 -11.29 -29.93 53.43
N GLY A 107 -10.20 -30.23 54.11
CA GLY A 107 -8.95 -29.51 53.93
C GLY A 107 -8.49 -29.54 52.48
N GLN A 108 -8.47 -30.72 51.86
CA GLN A 108 -8.08 -30.88 50.45
C GLN A 108 -8.99 -30.12 49.49
N LYS A 109 -10.31 -30.18 49.67
CA LYS A 109 -11.28 -29.47 48.80
C LYS A 109 -11.19 -27.96 49.00
N GLN A 110 -11.01 -27.48 50.23
CA GLN A 110 -10.83 -26.06 50.53
C GLN A 110 -9.51 -25.52 49.95
N ASP A 111 -8.45 -26.31 50.03
CA ASP A 111 -7.17 -25.94 49.41
C ASP A 111 -7.26 -25.81 47.91
N ILE A 112 -8.03 -26.68 47.24
CA ILE A 112 -8.32 -26.56 45.80
C ILE A 112 -9.05 -25.24 45.51
N ILE A 113 -10.12 -24.90 46.28
CA ILE A 113 -10.84 -23.63 46.10
C ILE A 113 -9.88 -22.45 46.33
N ASN A 114 -9.13 -22.46 47.43
CA ASN A 114 -8.20 -21.38 47.75
C ASN A 114 -7.12 -21.20 46.70
N ASN A 115 -6.54 -22.26 46.18
CA ASN A 115 -5.54 -22.21 45.13
C ASN A 115 -6.13 -21.64 43.82
N LEU A 116 -7.30 -22.15 43.42
CA LEU A 116 -7.93 -21.70 42.16
C LEU A 116 -8.37 -20.24 42.24
N VAL A 117 -9.01 -19.82 43.32
CA VAL A 117 -9.60 -18.48 43.45
C VAL A 117 -8.56 -17.42 43.80
N PHE A 118 -7.70 -17.69 44.80
CA PHE A 118 -6.82 -16.65 45.35
C PHE A 118 -5.41 -16.63 44.75
N ILE A 119 -4.99 -17.67 44.03
CA ILE A 119 -3.68 -17.74 43.41
C ILE A 119 -3.80 -17.82 41.89
N ARG A 120 -4.39 -18.92 41.39
CA ARG A 120 -4.39 -19.18 39.92
C ARG A 120 -5.25 -18.21 39.13
N MET A 121 -6.35 -17.72 39.69
CA MET A 121 -7.24 -16.80 38.95
C MET A 121 -6.53 -15.50 38.51
N LYS A 122 -5.56 -15.01 39.29
CA LYS A 122 -4.75 -13.84 38.89
C LYS A 122 -3.67 -14.19 37.90
N GLN A 123 -3.16 -15.42 37.89
CA GLN A 123 -2.08 -15.87 37.02
C GLN A 123 -2.60 -16.41 35.72
N ASP A 124 -3.69 -17.15 35.75
CA ASP A 124 -4.30 -17.83 34.61
C ASP A 124 -5.83 -17.93 34.77
N PRO A 125 -6.57 -16.85 34.53
CA PRO A 125 -8.04 -16.83 34.63
C PRO A 125 -8.72 -17.84 33.68
N VAL A 126 -8.20 -18.04 32.47
CA VAL A 126 -8.76 -18.99 31.48
C VAL A 126 -8.52 -20.43 31.92
N GLY A 127 -7.30 -20.77 32.35
CA GLY A 127 -7.00 -22.09 32.92
C GLY A 127 -7.79 -22.38 34.18
N THR A 128 -8.02 -21.37 35.02
CA THR A 128 -8.90 -21.48 36.22
C THR A 128 -10.32 -21.83 35.81
N TYR A 129 -10.90 -21.15 34.79
CA TYR A 129 -12.23 -21.48 34.29
C TYR A 129 -12.31 -22.92 33.76
N VAL A 130 -11.34 -23.34 32.96
CA VAL A 130 -11.28 -24.70 32.40
C VAL A 130 -11.17 -25.75 33.53
N ARG A 131 -10.33 -25.48 34.55
CA ARG A 131 -10.17 -26.37 35.68
C ARG A 131 -11.44 -26.45 36.54
N LEU A 132 -12.10 -25.32 36.78
CA LEU A 132 -13.40 -25.29 37.48
C LEU A 132 -14.45 -26.13 36.71
N LYS A 133 -14.54 -26.00 35.42
CA LYS A 133 -15.46 -26.78 34.58
C LYS A 133 -15.21 -28.28 34.67
N ARG A 134 -13.94 -28.71 34.71
CA ARG A 134 -13.56 -30.12 34.93
C ARG A 134 -13.91 -30.60 36.32
N LEU A 135 -13.57 -29.83 37.34
CA LEU A 135 -13.85 -30.18 38.72
C LEU A 135 -15.35 -30.28 39.05
N VAL A 136 -16.17 -29.37 38.48
CA VAL A 136 -17.64 -29.46 38.61
C VAL A 136 -18.16 -30.75 37.99
N ARG A 137 -17.60 -31.16 36.84
CA ARG A 137 -17.99 -32.43 36.20
C ARG A 137 -17.55 -33.64 37.02
N GLU A 138 -16.30 -33.66 37.51
CA GLU A 138 -15.74 -34.71 38.35
C GLU A 138 -16.54 -34.87 39.66
N ALA A 139 -16.85 -33.75 40.31
CA ALA A 139 -17.62 -33.75 41.57
C ALA A 139 -19.08 -34.21 41.34
N ARG A 140 -19.72 -33.86 40.21
CA ARG A 140 -21.05 -34.36 39.87
C ARG A 140 -21.07 -35.87 39.68
N ILE A 141 -20.07 -36.44 39.02
CA ILE A 141 -19.92 -37.89 38.86
C ILE A 141 -19.66 -38.56 40.21
N ALA A 142 -18.77 -38.00 41.02
CA ALA A 142 -18.47 -38.52 42.38
C ALA A 142 -19.72 -38.48 43.28
N LYS A 143 -20.58 -37.46 43.16
CA LYS A 143 -21.82 -37.34 43.94
C LYS A 143 -22.76 -38.56 43.76
N GLU A 144 -22.83 -39.12 42.52
CA GLU A 144 -23.70 -40.25 42.20
C GLU A 144 -23.31 -41.54 42.99
N THR A 145 -22.08 -41.64 43.47
CA THR A 145 -21.54 -42.80 44.18
C THR A 145 -21.56 -42.65 45.70
N ILE A 146 -22.00 -41.50 46.22
CA ILE A 146 -21.98 -41.20 47.68
C ILE A 146 -23.29 -41.65 48.32
N ALA A 147 -23.22 -42.66 49.20
CA ALA A 147 -24.36 -43.16 49.97
C ALA A 147 -24.60 -42.43 51.34
N ASP A 148 -23.57 -41.75 51.82
CA ASP A 148 -23.63 -41.03 53.13
C ASP A 148 -24.26 -39.61 52.88
N LYS A 149 -25.34 -39.37 53.65
CA LYS A 149 -26.12 -38.12 53.52
C LYS A 149 -25.32 -36.86 53.87
N ASN A 150 -24.48 -36.91 54.90
CA ASN A 150 -23.67 -35.77 55.32
C ASN A 150 -22.58 -35.47 54.31
N ARG A 151 -21.96 -36.49 53.79
CA ARG A 151 -20.97 -36.34 52.69
C ARG A 151 -21.60 -35.84 51.38
N LEU A 152 -22.81 -36.26 51.08
CA LEU A 152 -23.59 -35.81 49.92
C LEU A 152 -23.88 -34.30 50.00
N GLU A 153 -24.37 -33.81 51.14
CA GLU A 153 -24.69 -32.40 51.38
C GLU A 153 -23.42 -31.51 51.22
N ASN A 154 -22.30 -32.00 51.68
CA ASN A 154 -21.04 -31.31 51.55
C ASN A 154 -20.48 -31.31 50.12
N GLU A 155 -20.64 -32.38 49.37
CA GLU A 155 -20.26 -32.43 47.94
C GLU A 155 -21.17 -31.49 47.12
N GLU A 156 -22.46 -31.40 47.47
CA GLU A 156 -23.38 -30.41 46.87
C GLU A 156 -22.92 -28.97 47.10
N ARG A 157 -22.51 -28.65 48.34
CA ARG A 157 -21.97 -27.32 48.67
C ARG A 157 -20.68 -27.05 47.93
N TYR A 158 -19.77 -28.02 47.82
CA TYR A 158 -18.55 -27.92 47.01
C TYR A 158 -18.87 -27.62 45.51
N ILE A 159 -19.80 -28.38 44.92
CA ILE A 159 -20.27 -28.17 43.55
C ILE A 159 -20.89 -26.77 43.40
N ALA A 160 -21.69 -26.34 44.37
CA ALA A 160 -22.33 -25.03 44.35
C ALA A 160 -21.28 -23.89 44.36
N ILE A 161 -20.22 -23.98 45.21
CA ILE A 161 -19.13 -23.00 45.25
C ILE A 161 -18.37 -22.98 43.94
N LEU A 162 -17.96 -24.14 43.40
CA LEU A 162 -17.25 -24.20 42.13
C LEU A 162 -18.08 -23.67 40.97
N SER A 163 -19.40 -24.00 40.94
CA SER A 163 -20.32 -23.51 39.90
C SER A 163 -20.52 -22.01 39.99
N TYR A 164 -20.62 -21.46 41.20
CA TYR A 164 -20.74 -20.01 41.39
C TYR A 164 -19.52 -19.25 40.86
N VAL A 165 -18.30 -19.68 41.21
CA VAL A 165 -17.08 -19.04 40.68
C VAL A 165 -16.95 -19.22 39.19
N LYS A 166 -17.29 -20.41 38.65
CA LYS A 166 -17.32 -20.69 37.21
C LYS A 166 -18.26 -19.73 36.46
N GLU A 167 -19.49 -19.56 36.95
CA GLU A 167 -20.50 -18.69 36.33
C GLU A 167 -20.08 -17.20 36.34
N LEU A 168 -19.44 -16.76 37.43
CA LEU A 168 -18.90 -15.41 37.50
C LEU A 168 -17.80 -15.17 36.44
N LEU A 169 -16.88 -16.13 36.29
CA LEU A 169 -15.85 -16.06 35.25
C LEU A 169 -16.45 -16.11 33.82
N GLU A 170 -17.46 -16.93 33.62
CA GLU A 170 -18.13 -17.09 32.31
C GLU A 170 -18.81 -15.80 31.82
N ARG A 171 -19.17 -14.91 32.75
CA ARG A 171 -19.76 -13.59 32.42
C ARG A 171 -18.71 -12.58 31.99
N THR A 172 -17.42 -12.79 32.28
CA THR A 172 -16.36 -11.85 31.96
C THR A 172 -16.12 -11.76 30.42
N LYS A 173 -15.69 -10.59 29.96
CA LYS A 173 -15.31 -10.35 28.56
C LYS A 173 -14.18 -11.28 28.12
N LEU A 174 -13.20 -11.55 29.01
CA LEU A 174 -12.09 -12.46 28.72
C LEU A 174 -12.60 -13.86 28.33
N ILE A 175 -13.44 -14.49 29.18
CA ILE A 175 -13.93 -15.83 28.88
C ILE A 175 -14.84 -15.85 27.67
N LYS A 176 -15.69 -14.84 27.48
CA LYS A 176 -16.54 -14.72 26.28
C LYS A 176 -15.72 -14.64 25.00
N ALA A 177 -14.64 -13.87 24.99
CA ALA A 177 -13.78 -13.72 23.83
C ALA A 177 -13.07 -15.03 23.42
N VAL A 178 -12.64 -15.85 24.42
CA VAL A 178 -11.89 -17.08 24.16
C VAL A 178 -12.76 -18.34 24.09
N LEU A 179 -14.05 -18.25 24.43
CA LEU A 179 -14.98 -19.38 24.52
C LEU A 179 -15.02 -20.28 23.28
N PRO A 180 -15.00 -19.74 22.03
CA PRO A 180 -15.02 -20.57 20.81
C PRO A 180 -13.79 -21.48 20.66
N GLN A 181 -12.65 -21.10 21.23
CA GLN A 181 -11.37 -21.80 21.08
C GLN A 181 -10.93 -22.57 22.34
N ILE A 182 -11.73 -22.57 23.38
CA ILE A 182 -11.45 -23.34 24.63
C ILE A 182 -11.45 -24.86 24.41
N SER A 183 -12.09 -25.36 23.36
CA SER A 183 -12.09 -26.78 23.00
C SER A 183 -10.66 -27.26 22.72
N GLY A 184 -10.10 -28.11 23.58
CA GLY A 184 -8.73 -28.62 23.45
C GLY A 184 -7.65 -27.81 24.17
N TYR A 185 -8.04 -26.74 24.88
CA TYR A 185 -7.09 -25.94 25.65
C TYR A 185 -6.43 -26.77 26.77
N SER A 186 -5.09 -26.82 26.75
CA SER A 186 -4.31 -27.41 27.84
C SER A 186 -4.10 -26.35 28.93
N VAL A 187 -4.42 -26.72 30.16
CA VAL A 187 -4.14 -25.85 31.34
C VAL A 187 -2.64 -25.57 31.37
N ASP A 188 -2.26 -24.34 31.62
CA ASP A 188 -0.91 -23.79 31.61
C ASP A 188 -0.36 -23.40 30.18
N SER A 189 -1.08 -23.64 29.09
CA SER A 189 -0.79 -22.99 27.81
C SER A 189 -1.24 -21.53 27.83
N ARG A 190 -0.42 -20.63 27.30
CA ARG A 190 -0.77 -19.19 27.24
C ARG A 190 -1.11 -18.69 25.85
N ASP A 191 -1.09 -19.55 24.85
CA ASP A 191 -1.35 -19.16 23.46
C ASP A 191 -2.69 -18.46 23.25
N ILE A 192 -3.70 -18.86 24.04
CA ILE A 192 -5.04 -18.27 24.00
C ILE A 192 -5.07 -16.79 24.43
N TYR A 193 -4.13 -16.37 25.27
CA TYR A 193 -4.04 -14.97 25.73
C TYR A 193 -3.52 -14.03 24.65
N ARG A 194 -2.74 -14.53 23.69
CA ARG A 194 -2.25 -13.74 22.54
C ARG A 194 -3.37 -13.29 21.61
N MET A 195 -4.56 -13.88 21.72
CA MET A 195 -5.74 -13.42 21.01
C MET A 195 -6.36 -12.16 21.62
N VAL A 196 -6.16 -11.98 22.93
CA VAL A 196 -6.81 -10.92 23.72
C VAL A 196 -5.82 -9.82 24.08
N PHE A 197 -4.59 -10.21 24.45
CA PHE A 197 -3.55 -9.28 24.86
C PHE A 197 -2.45 -9.24 23.82
N ARG A 198 -2.28 -8.08 23.19
CA ARG A 198 -1.19 -7.76 22.27
C ARG A 198 -0.75 -6.34 22.54
N PRO A 199 0.46 -6.13 23.05
CA PRO A 199 0.95 -4.79 23.30
C PRO A 199 1.21 -4.05 22.00
N VAL A 200 1.06 -2.75 22.04
CA VAL A 200 1.72 -1.85 21.08
C VAL A 200 3.17 -1.74 21.57
N ILE A 201 4.09 -2.27 20.79
CA ILE A 201 5.52 -2.19 21.13
C ILE A 201 6.07 -0.92 20.51
N LYS A 202 6.67 -0.07 21.35
CA LYS A 202 7.38 1.11 20.92
C LYS A 202 8.89 0.85 21.03
N PRO A 203 9.56 0.50 19.92
CA PRO A 203 11.00 0.33 19.92
C PRO A 203 11.69 1.66 20.22
N ASP A 204 12.76 1.66 21.02
CA ASP A 204 13.49 2.89 21.38
C ASP A 204 14.08 3.64 20.18
N PHE A 205 14.36 2.95 19.08
CA PHE A 205 14.89 3.56 17.87
C PHE A 205 13.81 3.95 16.85
N MET A 206 12.55 3.52 17.05
CA MET A 206 11.41 3.85 16.20
C MET A 206 10.46 4.72 17.01
N TYR A 207 10.32 5.95 16.60
CA TYR A 207 9.34 6.85 17.23
C TYR A 207 7.91 6.59 16.73
N THR A 208 7.75 5.69 15.76
CA THR A 208 6.45 5.31 15.20
C THR A 208 5.76 4.27 16.09
N LYS A 209 4.49 4.52 16.42
CA LYS A 209 3.62 3.53 17.06
C LYS A 209 2.98 2.66 15.98
N LEU A 210 3.00 1.35 16.20
CA LEU A 210 2.27 0.37 15.39
C LEU A 210 1.23 -0.33 16.26
N GLN A 211 -0.03 -0.27 15.86
CA GLN A 211 -1.09 -1.03 16.51
C GLN A 211 -1.08 -2.46 15.95
N ALA A 212 -0.50 -3.39 16.73
CA ALA A 212 -0.33 -4.78 16.30
C ALA A 212 -1.61 -5.62 16.42
N GLN A 213 -2.59 -5.15 17.20
CA GLN A 213 -3.84 -5.87 17.43
C GLN A 213 -4.74 -5.83 16.20
N TYR A 214 -5.35 -6.98 15.88
CA TYR A 214 -6.40 -7.03 14.88
C TYR A 214 -7.67 -6.35 15.40
N PRO A 215 -8.41 -5.66 14.53
CA PRO A 215 -9.63 -4.97 14.94
C PRO A 215 -10.70 -5.96 15.40
N ASP A 216 -11.41 -5.62 16.48
CA ASP A 216 -12.52 -6.42 16.98
C ASP A 216 -13.65 -6.51 15.97
N GLY A 217 -14.03 -7.72 15.58
CA GLY A 217 -15.10 -7.96 14.60
C GLY A 217 -14.73 -7.63 13.15
N GLY A 218 -13.46 -7.32 12.86
CA GLY A 218 -12.98 -7.09 11.51
C GLY A 218 -12.97 -8.36 10.65
N GLU A 219 -13.47 -8.28 9.42
CA GLU A 219 -13.41 -9.35 8.42
C GLU A 219 -12.17 -9.14 7.54
N ILE A 220 -11.34 -10.18 7.41
CA ILE A 220 -10.16 -10.16 6.54
C ILE A 220 -10.63 -10.30 5.08
N LEU A 221 -10.37 -9.30 4.26
CA LEU A 221 -10.70 -9.30 2.83
C LEU A 221 -9.57 -9.83 1.96
N ASP A 222 -8.32 -9.49 2.31
CA ASP A 222 -7.12 -9.91 1.56
C ASP A 222 -5.94 -10.06 2.52
N THR A 223 -5.06 -11.01 2.22
CA THR A 223 -3.81 -11.26 2.96
C THR A 223 -2.70 -11.54 1.96
N TYR A 224 -1.61 -10.80 2.06
CA TYR A 224 -0.41 -11.01 1.22
C TYR A 224 0.85 -10.53 1.94
N THR A 225 1.99 -10.87 1.38
CA THR A 225 3.30 -10.45 1.88
C THR A 225 3.98 -9.52 0.89
N ILE A 226 4.70 -8.52 1.40
CA ILE A 226 5.55 -7.63 0.63
C ILE A 226 7.00 -7.74 1.11
N GLY A 227 7.94 -7.56 0.17
CA GLY A 227 9.36 -7.79 0.47
C GLY A 227 9.61 -9.23 0.93
N GLU A 228 10.48 -9.39 1.91
CA GLU A 228 10.88 -10.72 2.41
C GLU A 228 9.95 -11.22 3.53
N ASP A 229 9.40 -10.32 4.40
CA ASP A 229 8.73 -10.74 5.64
C ASP A 229 7.62 -9.79 6.14
N THR A 230 7.20 -8.81 5.36
CA THR A 230 6.14 -7.88 5.80
C THR A 230 4.77 -8.44 5.43
N GLU A 231 3.98 -8.76 6.43
CA GLU A 231 2.61 -9.25 6.28
C GLU A 231 1.63 -8.08 6.18
N ILE A 232 0.74 -8.14 5.21
CA ILE A 232 -0.34 -7.19 5.00
C ILE A 232 -1.67 -7.91 5.12
N ASN A 233 -2.57 -7.35 5.91
CA ASN A 233 -3.95 -7.80 6.04
C ASN A 233 -4.89 -6.61 5.81
N ILE A 234 -5.85 -6.76 4.90
CA ILE A 234 -6.88 -5.75 4.65
C ILE A 234 -8.16 -6.17 5.37
N PHE A 235 -8.66 -5.29 6.24
CA PHE A 235 -9.87 -5.55 7.02
C PHE A 235 -11.01 -4.63 6.59
N SER A 236 -12.22 -5.21 6.53
CA SER A 236 -13.48 -4.46 6.60
C SER A 236 -13.93 -4.39 8.06
N LEU A 237 -14.33 -3.21 8.50
CA LEU A 237 -14.78 -2.99 9.88
C LEU A 237 -16.29 -2.86 9.95
N PRO A 238 -16.96 -3.45 10.94
CA PRO A 238 -18.40 -3.31 11.11
C PRO A 238 -18.80 -1.85 11.34
N GLY A 239 -19.63 -1.30 10.45
CA GLY A 239 -20.15 0.06 10.58
C GLY A 239 -19.18 1.16 10.12
N ASP A 240 -18.05 0.83 9.57
CA ASP A 240 -17.12 1.77 8.94
C ASP A 240 -17.16 1.62 7.40
N VAL A 241 -16.99 2.74 6.71
CA VAL A 241 -16.90 2.78 5.25
C VAL A 241 -15.45 2.69 4.75
N GLN A 242 -14.48 2.81 5.66
CA GLN A 242 -13.06 2.74 5.35
C GLN A 242 -12.51 1.34 5.64
N TYR A 243 -11.54 0.92 4.84
CA TYR A 243 -10.80 -0.32 5.08
C TYR A 243 -9.57 -0.04 5.92
N LEU A 244 -9.21 -1.00 6.79
CA LEU A 244 -7.95 -0.95 7.53
C LEU A 244 -6.88 -1.73 6.76
N TYR A 245 -5.82 -1.04 6.39
CA TYR A 245 -4.58 -1.64 5.89
C TYR A 245 -3.66 -1.92 7.09
N HIS A 246 -3.67 -3.16 7.55
CA HIS A 246 -2.88 -3.60 8.69
C HIS A 246 -1.55 -4.17 8.22
N MET A 247 -0.46 -3.49 8.54
CA MET A 247 0.92 -3.87 8.20
C MET A 247 1.66 -4.38 9.43
N MET A 248 2.37 -5.50 9.28
CA MET A 248 3.24 -6.07 10.30
C MET A 248 4.64 -6.31 9.73
N PRO A 249 5.52 -5.32 9.75
CA PRO A 249 6.87 -5.44 9.23
C PRO A 249 7.78 -6.20 10.21
N PRO A 250 8.93 -6.74 9.73
CA PRO A 250 9.83 -7.56 10.54
C PRO A 250 10.40 -6.82 11.76
N GLU A 251 10.50 -5.50 11.72
CA GLU A 251 10.96 -4.65 12.83
C GLU A 251 10.19 -4.88 14.13
N PHE A 252 8.93 -5.29 14.05
CA PHE A 252 8.06 -5.51 15.22
C PHE A 252 8.05 -6.97 15.67
N ARG A 253 8.78 -7.84 15.01
CA ARG A 253 8.90 -9.27 15.35
C ARG A 253 10.30 -9.67 15.81
N LEU A 254 11.21 -8.70 15.94
CA LEU A 254 12.60 -8.95 16.34
C LEU A 254 12.70 -9.48 17.77
N THR A 255 13.68 -10.34 18.01
CA THR A 255 14.03 -10.80 19.36
C THR A 255 14.76 -9.72 20.13
N GLU A 256 14.83 -9.84 21.46
CA GLU A 256 15.55 -8.89 22.33
C GLU A 256 17.03 -8.76 21.93
N GLU A 257 17.66 -9.89 21.61
CA GLU A 257 19.06 -9.92 21.17
C GLU A 257 19.26 -9.15 19.84
N GLN A 258 18.34 -9.32 18.89
CA GLN A 258 18.36 -8.62 17.62
C GLN A 258 18.18 -7.11 17.78
N TYR A 259 17.32 -6.70 18.69
CA TYR A 259 17.14 -5.28 19.00
C TYR A 259 18.37 -4.66 19.67
N GLU A 260 18.98 -5.36 20.62
CA GLU A 260 20.19 -4.87 21.29
C GLU A 260 21.33 -4.68 20.30
N LEU A 261 21.45 -5.58 19.32
CA LEU A 261 22.41 -5.43 18.23
C LEU A 261 22.10 -4.22 17.35
N LEU A 262 20.83 -4.06 16.94
CA LEU A 262 20.41 -2.92 16.13
C LEU A 262 20.60 -1.59 16.83
N ASP A 263 20.24 -1.47 18.11
CA ASP A 263 20.39 -0.23 18.85
C ASP A 263 21.87 0.13 19.04
N THR A 264 22.71 -0.85 19.37
CA THR A 264 24.16 -0.66 19.47
C THR A 264 24.75 -0.22 18.12
N ALA A 265 24.41 -0.91 17.04
CA ALA A 265 24.87 -0.58 15.69
C ALA A 265 24.43 0.83 15.24
N ARG A 266 23.17 1.19 15.52
CA ARG A 266 22.64 2.52 15.21
C ARG A 266 23.40 3.62 15.94
N ASN A 267 23.68 3.44 17.24
CA ASN A 267 24.39 4.43 18.02
C ASN A 267 25.82 4.64 17.48
N ILE A 268 26.50 3.57 17.11
CA ILE A 268 27.83 3.63 16.50
C ILE A 268 27.75 4.34 15.12
N MET A 269 26.77 4.01 14.29
CA MET A 269 26.60 4.64 12.99
C MET A 269 26.20 6.12 13.08
N ALA A 270 25.46 6.52 14.11
CA ALA A 270 25.07 7.92 14.33
C ALA A 270 26.26 8.82 14.65
N GLU A 271 27.34 8.27 15.19
CA GLU A 271 28.61 8.99 15.42
C GLU A 271 29.39 9.19 14.11
N HIS A 272 29.13 8.37 13.09
CA HIS A 272 29.78 8.47 11.79
C HIS A 272 29.09 9.55 10.94
N LYS A 273 29.73 10.73 10.81
CA LYS A 273 29.22 11.81 9.97
C LYS A 273 29.64 11.59 8.51
N PRO A 274 28.72 11.30 7.60
CA PRO A 274 29.07 11.15 6.19
C PRO A 274 29.65 12.44 5.61
N THR A 275 30.63 12.33 4.74
CA THR A 275 31.25 13.47 4.05
C THR A 275 30.36 14.00 2.94
N LYS A 276 30.49 15.29 2.57
CA LYS A 276 29.70 15.91 1.48
C LYS A 276 29.79 15.14 0.14
N ALA A 277 30.90 14.45 -0.11
CA ALA A 277 31.10 13.69 -1.33
C ALA A 277 30.24 12.41 -1.40
N GLU A 278 29.85 11.84 -0.27
CA GLU A 278 29.02 10.64 -0.18
C GLU A 278 27.53 10.91 -0.46
N PHE A 279 27.09 12.17 -0.36
CA PHE A 279 25.70 12.58 -0.66
C PHE A 279 25.40 12.79 -2.16
N ILE A 280 26.39 12.73 -3.04
CA ILE A 280 26.21 13.05 -4.47
C ILE A 280 25.50 11.90 -5.22
N ASP A 281 25.65 10.66 -4.76
CA ASP A 281 25.03 9.48 -5.34
C ASP A 281 24.27 8.66 -4.28
N PRO A 282 22.93 8.81 -4.18
CA PRO A 282 22.14 8.14 -3.16
C PRO A 282 22.16 6.59 -3.25
N GLU A 283 22.30 6.02 -4.45
CA GLU A 283 22.33 4.56 -4.63
C GLU A 283 23.66 4.00 -4.12
N ARG A 284 24.77 4.62 -4.51
CA ARG A 284 26.10 4.24 -4.04
C ARG A 284 26.25 4.43 -2.53
N MET A 285 25.68 5.50 -1.98
CA MET A 285 25.67 5.74 -0.54
C MET A 285 24.96 4.58 0.19
N ARG A 286 23.81 4.13 -0.32
CA ARG A 286 23.07 3.00 0.28
C ARG A 286 23.89 1.70 0.26
N GLU A 287 24.56 1.38 -0.84
CA GLU A 287 25.42 0.19 -0.93
C GLU A 287 26.56 0.23 0.09
N VAL A 288 27.24 1.38 0.19
CA VAL A 288 28.34 1.56 1.15
C VAL A 288 27.86 1.39 2.60
N PHE A 289 26.77 2.07 2.96
CA PHE A 289 26.21 1.97 4.31
C PHE A 289 25.63 0.59 4.60
N MET A 290 25.07 -0.10 3.61
CA MET A 290 24.59 -1.48 3.77
C MET A 290 25.75 -2.43 4.12
N ASN A 291 26.88 -2.31 3.44
CA ASN A 291 28.05 -3.12 3.71
C ASN A 291 28.64 -2.79 5.09
N ILE A 292 28.79 -1.51 5.42
CA ILE A 292 29.25 -1.09 6.76
C ILE A 292 28.31 -1.59 7.85
N GLY A 293 26.99 -1.47 7.65
CA GLY A 293 25.99 -1.94 8.60
C GLY A 293 26.05 -3.45 8.80
N LEU A 294 26.23 -4.22 7.73
CA LEU A 294 26.32 -5.67 7.79
C LEU A 294 27.61 -6.12 8.50
N ASP A 295 28.75 -5.50 8.19
CA ASP A 295 30.03 -5.79 8.84
C ASP A 295 29.98 -5.46 10.33
N LEU A 296 29.41 -4.31 10.70
CA LEU A 296 29.23 -3.87 12.08
C LEU A 296 28.31 -4.83 12.86
N LEU A 297 27.18 -5.23 12.29
CA LEU A 297 26.25 -6.16 12.93
C LEU A 297 26.90 -7.54 13.11
N THR A 298 27.69 -7.99 12.16
CA THR A 298 28.43 -9.26 12.25
C THR A 298 29.45 -9.21 13.37
N GLU A 299 30.26 -8.15 13.45
CA GLU A 299 31.28 -7.96 14.52
C GLU A 299 30.62 -7.87 15.91
N LEU A 300 29.51 -7.16 16.03
CA LEU A 300 28.75 -7.05 17.28
C LEU A 300 28.13 -8.38 17.69
N ALA A 301 27.59 -9.16 16.75
CA ALA A 301 27.02 -10.48 17.03
C ALA A 301 28.11 -11.44 17.53
N ASP A 302 29.28 -11.46 16.86
CA ASP A 302 30.43 -12.28 17.27
C ASP A 302 30.97 -11.86 18.65
N THR A 303 31.08 -10.56 18.91
CA THR A 303 31.58 -10.02 20.19
C THR A 303 30.65 -10.36 21.35
N LYS A 304 29.32 -10.36 21.13
CA LYS A 304 28.32 -10.72 22.13
C LYS A 304 28.03 -12.23 22.20
N GLY A 305 28.62 -13.03 21.30
CA GLY A 305 28.42 -14.48 21.24
C GLY A 305 27.02 -14.89 20.74
N ILE A 306 26.34 -14.00 20.03
CA ILE A 306 25.00 -14.21 19.49
C ILE A 306 25.12 -14.93 18.14
N LYS A 307 24.59 -16.15 18.05
CA LYS A 307 24.61 -16.91 16.81
C LYS A 307 23.43 -16.51 15.91
N MET A 308 23.73 -15.91 14.77
CA MET A 308 22.74 -15.48 13.77
C MET A 308 23.05 -16.04 12.38
N ARG A 309 22.01 -16.31 11.61
CA ARG A 309 22.15 -16.67 10.21
C ARG A 309 22.45 -15.42 9.38
N ARG A 310 23.12 -15.61 8.24
CA ARG A 310 23.44 -14.52 7.33
C ARG A 310 22.19 -13.78 6.82
N GLU A 311 21.09 -14.49 6.63
CA GLU A 311 19.80 -13.92 6.22
C GLU A 311 19.23 -12.98 7.30
N GLU A 312 19.32 -13.38 8.57
CA GLU A 312 18.89 -12.55 9.71
C GLU A 312 19.74 -11.28 9.84
N LEU A 313 21.06 -11.39 9.68
CA LEU A 313 21.95 -10.24 9.66
C LEU A 313 21.65 -9.29 8.48
N ASN A 314 21.35 -9.83 7.30
CA ASN A 314 20.94 -9.01 6.16
C ASN A 314 19.61 -8.28 6.43
N THR A 315 18.64 -8.93 7.06
CA THR A 315 17.37 -8.30 7.44
C THR A 315 17.61 -7.17 8.45
N LEU A 316 18.43 -7.41 9.47
CA LEU A 316 18.83 -6.38 10.44
C LEU A 316 19.58 -5.21 9.78
N ALA A 317 20.48 -5.47 8.85
CA ALA A 317 21.20 -4.43 8.11
C ALA A 317 20.23 -3.58 7.26
N LYS A 318 19.24 -4.19 6.59
CA LYS A 318 18.19 -3.47 5.86
C LYS A 318 17.37 -2.57 6.80
N ILE A 319 16.97 -3.09 7.97
CA ILE A 319 16.28 -2.31 8.99
C ILE A 319 17.15 -1.13 9.46
N LEU A 320 18.40 -1.40 9.80
CA LEU A 320 19.37 -0.36 10.23
C LEU A 320 19.48 0.76 9.20
N MET A 321 19.62 0.41 7.92
CA MET A 321 19.67 1.35 6.80
C MET A 321 18.41 2.21 6.70
N ARG A 322 17.25 1.57 6.82
CA ARG A 322 15.93 2.21 6.71
C ARG A 322 15.74 3.29 7.77
N TYR A 323 16.24 3.07 8.99
CA TYR A 323 16.10 4.02 10.10
C TYR A 323 17.30 4.97 10.29
N THR A 324 18.41 4.75 9.62
CA THR A 324 19.55 5.69 9.62
C THR A 324 19.46 6.68 8.48
N ILE A 325 19.64 6.25 7.26
CA ILE A 325 19.65 7.10 6.07
C ILE A 325 18.32 7.09 5.29
N GLY A 326 17.50 6.06 5.48
CA GLY A 326 16.23 5.87 4.80
C GLY A 326 15.06 6.62 5.44
N PHE A 327 13.85 6.34 4.94
CA PHE A 327 12.60 6.98 5.35
C PHE A 327 11.73 6.08 6.24
N GLY A 328 12.32 5.12 6.97
CA GLY A 328 11.59 4.25 7.89
C GLY A 328 10.49 3.44 7.20
N LEU A 329 9.32 3.39 7.82
CA LEU A 329 8.19 2.61 7.30
C LEU A 329 7.62 3.13 5.96
N ILE A 330 7.93 4.36 5.57
CA ILE A 330 7.59 4.86 4.22
C ILE A 330 8.20 3.97 3.13
N GLU A 331 9.46 3.51 3.32
CA GLU A 331 10.11 2.62 2.35
C GLU A 331 9.38 1.28 2.24
N VAL A 332 8.94 0.73 3.37
CA VAL A 332 8.16 -0.53 3.38
C VAL A 332 6.83 -0.35 2.67
N LEU A 333 6.10 0.73 2.94
CA LEU A 333 4.85 1.03 2.25
C LEU A 333 5.07 1.23 0.74
N MET A 334 6.20 1.82 0.33
CA MET A 334 6.52 2.01 -1.09
C MET A 334 7.00 0.73 -1.79
N GLU A 335 7.36 -0.32 -1.05
CA GLU A 335 7.60 -1.67 -1.62
C GLU A 335 6.31 -2.31 -2.12
N ASP A 336 5.17 -1.99 -1.49
CA ASP A 336 3.87 -2.50 -1.93
C ASP A 336 3.45 -1.88 -3.28
N THR A 337 3.41 -2.72 -4.30
CA THR A 337 3.02 -2.30 -5.65
C THR A 337 1.53 -1.98 -5.79
N LYS A 338 0.70 -2.40 -4.82
CA LYS A 338 -0.74 -2.10 -4.75
C LYS A 338 -1.01 -0.71 -4.16
N ILE A 339 -0.03 -0.07 -3.49
CA ILE A 339 -0.16 1.29 -2.96
C ILE A 339 0.12 2.32 -4.06
N GLN A 340 -0.75 3.32 -4.17
CA GLN A 340 -0.62 4.46 -5.09
C GLN A 340 -0.14 5.72 -4.37
N ASP A 341 -0.78 6.09 -3.29
CA ASP A 341 -0.48 7.27 -2.48
C ASP A 341 -0.38 6.88 -1.00
N VAL A 342 0.54 7.51 -0.27
CA VAL A 342 0.62 7.47 1.19
C VAL A 342 0.54 8.89 1.70
N THR A 343 -0.33 9.15 2.67
CA THR A 343 -0.49 10.48 3.26
C THR A 343 -0.33 10.44 4.77
N LEU A 344 0.37 11.42 5.28
CA LEU A 344 0.52 11.70 6.70
C LEU A 344 -0.02 13.11 6.97
N ASN A 345 -1.05 13.18 7.80
CA ASN A 345 -1.62 14.45 8.25
C ASN A 345 -1.13 14.81 9.66
N SER A 346 -1.18 16.09 10.00
CA SER A 346 -0.93 16.57 11.35
C SER A 346 -2.24 16.57 12.19
N PRO A 347 -2.16 16.47 13.52
CA PRO A 347 -0.99 16.27 14.36
C PRO A 347 -0.51 14.82 14.40
N GLN A 348 0.79 14.62 14.23
CA GLN A 348 1.40 13.30 14.27
C GLN A 348 1.25 12.64 15.65
N GLY A 349 1.28 11.29 15.68
CA GLY A 349 1.13 10.47 16.88
C GLY A 349 -0.33 10.26 17.33
N ARG A 350 -1.28 11.01 16.78
CA ARG A 350 -2.73 10.89 17.05
C ARG A 350 -3.52 10.36 15.85
N ILE A 351 -3.06 10.68 14.66
CA ILE A 351 -3.71 10.32 13.40
C ILE A 351 -2.87 9.26 12.72
N PRO A 352 -3.49 8.13 12.26
CA PRO A 352 -2.77 7.11 11.51
C PRO A 352 -2.35 7.64 10.15
N MET A 353 -1.44 6.94 9.49
CA MET A 353 -1.17 7.14 8.08
C MET A 353 -2.36 6.66 7.25
N PHE A 354 -2.60 7.30 6.12
CA PHE A 354 -3.60 6.88 5.15
C PHE A 354 -2.91 6.47 3.86
N ILE A 355 -3.50 5.52 3.18
CA ILE A 355 -3.01 5.04 1.89
C ILE A 355 -4.15 5.00 0.87
N VAL A 356 -3.79 5.04 -0.40
CA VAL A 356 -4.69 4.70 -1.50
C VAL A 356 -4.25 3.36 -2.08
N HIS A 357 -5.03 2.32 -1.80
CA HIS A 357 -4.81 0.97 -2.33
C HIS A 357 -5.47 0.82 -3.70
N GLN A 358 -4.84 0.05 -4.59
CA GLN A 358 -5.30 -0.11 -5.97
C GLN A 358 -6.69 -0.74 -6.08
N GLU A 359 -7.01 -1.72 -5.21
CA GLU A 359 -8.25 -2.48 -5.23
C GLU A 359 -9.27 -1.95 -4.23
N PHE A 360 -8.83 -1.56 -3.03
CA PHE A 360 -9.70 -1.16 -1.92
C PHE A 360 -9.87 0.36 -1.78
N GLY A 361 -9.17 1.16 -2.60
CA GLY A 361 -9.26 2.62 -2.53
C GLY A 361 -8.62 3.22 -1.28
N ASN A 362 -9.31 4.17 -0.64
CA ASN A 362 -8.78 4.84 0.54
C ASN A 362 -8.86 3.94 1.78
N CYS A 363 -7.71 3.68 2.39
CA CYS A 363 -7.58 2.90 3.61
C CYS A 363 -6.85 3.72 4.67
N PHE A 364 -7.19 3.53 5.93
CA PHE A 364 -6.33 3.96 7.02
C PHE A 364 -5.42 2.79 7.46
N THR A 365 -4.28 3.13 8.07
CA THR A 365 -3.31 2.12 8.48
C THR A 365 -3.30 1.95 10.00
N ASN A 366 -2.60 0.91 10.46
CA ASN A 366 -2.28 0.72 11.87
C ASN A 366 -0.99 1.45 12.31
N ILE A 367 -0.51 2.43 11.54
CA ILE A 367 0.78 3.12 11.73
C ILE A 367 0.54 4.56 12.17
N PHE A 368 1.13 4.97 13.29
CA PHE A 368 1.04 6.32 13.88
C PHE A 368 2.44 6.93 14.02
N PRO A 369 2.93 7.66 13.01
CA PRO A 369 4.26 8.28 13.06
C PRO A 369 4.37 9.35 14.13
N ALA A 370 5.48 9.37 14.86
CA ALA A 370 5.74 10.41 15.85
C ALA A 370 6.17 11.74 15.20
N PRO A 371 6.00 12.89 15.88
CA PRO A 371 6.46 14.20 15.40
C PRO A 371 7.96 14.21 15.07
N THR A 372 8.78 13.54 15.90
CA THR A 372 10.24 13.45 15.70
C THR A 372 10.63 12.73 14.41
N GLU A 373 9.85 11.74 14.00
CA GLU A 373 10.06 11.01 12.75
C GLU A 373 9.68 11.88 11.54
N ALA A 374 8.56 12.60 11.63
CA ALA A 374 8.15 13.56 10.62
C ALA A 374 9.19 14.66 10.39
N GLU A 375 9.79 15.19 11.46
CA GLU A 375 10.90 16.15 11.39
C GLU A 375 12.17 15.55 10.75
N SER A 376 12.47 14.29 11.05
CA SER A 376 13.57 13.57 10.39
C SER A 376 13.33 13.45 8.89
N TRP A 377 12.12 13.11 8.45
CA TRP A 377 11.77 13.07 7.02
C TRP A 377 11.85 14.45 6.37
N ALA A 378 11.35 15.51 7.02
CA ALA A 378 11.48 16.88 6.52
C ALA A 378 12.94 17.29 6.33
N THR A 379 13.79 16.93 7.28
CA THR A 379 15.24 17.20 7.21
C THR A 379 15.90 16.47 6.04
N LYS A 380 15.58 15.18 5.87
CA LYS A 380 16.11 14.38 4.75
C LYS A 380 15.62 14.92 3.40
N LEU A 381 14.34 15.33 3.30
CA LEU A 381 13.80 15.94 2.08
C LEU A 381 14.48 17.25 1.73
N ARG A 382 14.77 18.13 2.71
CA ARG A 382 15.58 19.35 2.51
C ARG A 382 16.95 19.03 1.96
N LEU A 383 17.62 18.01 2.51
CA LEU A 383 18.96 17.60 2.06
C LEU A 383 18.95 17.04 0.64
N VAL A 384 18.00 16.14 0.33
CA VAL A 384 17.91 15.50 -0.99
C VAL A 384 17.49 16.50 -2.07
N SER A 385 16.54 17.39 -1.76
CA SER A 385 16.02 18.35 -2.75
C SER A 385 16.90 19.59 -2.93
N GLY A 386 17.74 19.91 -1.93
CA GLY A 386 18.47 21.17 -1.87
C GLY A 386 17.57 22.40 -1.67
N ARG A 387 16.30 22.20 -1.33
CA ARG A 387 15.28 23.26 -1.17
C ARG A 387 14.88 23.44 0.28
N PRO A 388 14.55 24.67 0.70
CA PRO A 388 14.07 24.93 2.06
C PRO A 388 12.64 24.36 2.25
N LEU A 389 12.36 23.95 3.47
CA LEU A 389 11.02 23.72 4.01
C LEU A 389 11.01 24.36 5.40
N ASP A 390 10.51 25.57 5.48
CA ASP A 390 10.53 26.43 6.67
C ASP A 390 9.34 27.40 6.65
N GLU A 391 9.25 28.29 7.62
CA GLU A 391 8.14 29.26 7.71
C GLU A 391 8.05 30.22 6.51
N ALA A 392 9.17 30.52 5.85
CA ALA A 392 9.21 31.38 4.67
C ALA A 392 8.86 30.60 3.38
N ASN A 393 9.12 29.28 3.39
CA ASN A 393 8.88 28.37 2.29
C ASN A 393 8.13 27.14 2.82
N PRO A 394 6.84 27.27 3.16
CA PRO A 394 6.13 26.22 3.87
C PRO A 394 5.67 25.04 2.98
N VAL A 395 6.01 25.05 1.70
CA VAL A 395 5.69 23.97 0.73
C VAL A 395 6.95 23.48 0.06
N LEU A 396 7.17 22.18 0.08
CA LEU A 396 8.24 21.50 -0.64
C LEU A 396 7.67 20.39 -1.53
N ASP A 397 7.78 20.58 -2.84
CA ASP A 397 7.51 19.52 -3.83
C ASP A 397 8.83 18.99 -4.37
N THR A 398 9.05 17.68 -4.28
CA THR A 398 10.29 17.04 -4.76
C THR A 398 10.04 15.62 -5.25
N GLU A 399 11.03 15.06 -5.93
CA GLU A 399 11.10 13.66 -6.28
C GLU A 399 12.07 12.94 -5.34
N LEU A 400 11.68 11.75 -4.91
CA LEU A 400 12.46 10.89 -4.05
C LEU A 400 12.62 9.52 -4.72
N THR A 401 13.86 9.08 -4.91
CA THR A 401 14.17 7.72 -5.36
C THR A 401 14.37 6.83 -4.14
N LEU A 402 13.43 5.95 -3.89
CA LEU A 402 13.49 4.91 -2.88
C LEU A 402 13.92 3.58 -3.52
N PRO A 403 14.40 2.58 -2.74
CA PRO A 403 14.88 1.32 -3.29
C PRO A 403 13.86 0.61 -4.20
N ALA A 404 12.59 0.64 -3.81
CA ALA A 404 11.53 -0.07 -4.52
C ALA A 404 10.75 0.79 -5.52
N ALA A 405 10.76 2.11 -5.39
CA ALA A 405 9.94 2.99 -6.21
C ALA A 405 10.48 4.42 -6.29
N ARG A 406 10.27 5.06 -7.42
CA ARG A 406 10.32 6.53 -7.53
C ARG A 406 9.04 7.10 -6.97
N THR A 407 9.16 8.19 -6.22
CA THR A 407 8.05 8.76 -5.46
C THR A 407 8.07 10.27 -5.59
N ARG A 408 6.95 10.88 -5.96
CA ARG A 408 6.76 12.32 -5.81
C ARG A 408 6.36 12.60 -4.37
N VAL A 409 7.01 13.55 -3.75
CA VAL A 409 6.74 13.96 -2.37
C VAL A 409 6.33 15.41 -2.33
N SER A 410 5.19 15.68 -1.70
CA SER A 410 4.76 17.03 -1.32
C SER A 410 4.73 17.10 0.20
N ALA A 411 5.42 18.09 0.76
CA ALA A 411 5.45 18.33 2.20
C ALA A 411 4.99 19.77 2.48
N ILE A 412 4.25 19.92 3.58
CA ILE A 412 3.85 21.23 4.10
C ILE A 412 4.25 21.38 5.56
N SER A 413 4.57 22.62 5.96
CA SER A 413 4.99 22.96 7.31
C SER A 413 4.26 24.18 7.84
N PRO A 414 4.39 24.50 9.13
CA PRO A 414 3.93 25.79 9.64
C PRO A 414 4.54 26.97 8.85
N PRO A 415 3.83 28.08 8.66
CA PRO A 415 2.50 28.40 9.19
C PRO A 415 1.33 27.88 8.35
N LEU A 416 1.57 27.24 7.20
CA LEU A 416 0.51 26.75 6.31
C LEU A 416 -0.33 25.64 6.97
N ASP A 417 0.33 24.72 7.67
CA ASP A 417 -0.32 23.81 8.61
C ASP A 417 0.08 24.20 10.05
N PRO A 418 -0.82 24.82 10.83
CA PRO A 418 -0.48 25.27 12.18
C PRO A 418 -0.29 24.14 13.19
N THR A 419 -0.66 22.91 12.85
CA THR A 419 -0.62 21.75 13.76
C THR A 419 0.60 20.87 13.59
N GLY A 420 1.41 21.09 12.55
CA GLY A 420 2.65 20.37 12.34
C GLY A 420 3.03 20.18 10.86
N LEU A 421 3.76 19.13 10.60
CA LEU A 421 4.16 18.73 9.26
C LEU A 421 3.08 17.83 8.63
N ALA A 422 2.88 17.94 7.32
CA ALA A 422 2.09 16.96 6.58
C ALA A 422 2.82 16.55 5.30
N PHE A 423 2.59 15.31 4.87
CA PHE A 423 3.27 14.73 3.72
C PHE A 423 2.30 13.96 2.83
N ALA A 424 2.54 14.02 1.53
CA ALA A 424 1.91 13.15 0.55
C ALA A 424 3.01 12.52 -0.31
N PHE A 425 3.08 11.20 -0.30
CA PHE A 425 4.00 10.41 -1.11
C PHE A 425 3.20 9.71 -2.20
N ARG A 426 3.49 10.03 -3.47
CA ARG A 426 2.87 9.38 -4.62
C ARG A 426 3.86 8.44 -5.27
N ARG A 427 3.53 7.16 -5.25
CA ARG A 427 4.35 6.11 -5.84
C ARG A 427 4.21 6.13 -7.37
N HIS A 428 5.33 6.19 -8.08
CA HIS A 428 5.37 5.98 -9.52
C HIS A 428 5.67 4.52 -9.83
N ARG A 429 4.98 3.99 -10.82
CA ARG A 429 5.22 2.65 -11.30
C ARG A 429 6.46 2.63 -12.17
N ASN A 430 7.44 1.79 -11.86
CA ASN A 430 8.70 1.68 -12.61
C ASN A 430 8.48 1.02 -13.98
N LYS A 431 7.59 0.02 -14.04
CA LYS A 431 7.24 -0.67 -15.29
C LYS A 431 6.20 0.16 -16.07
N PRO A 432 6.39 0.38 -17.39
CA PRO A 432 5.37 1.05 -18.21
C PRO A 432 4.04 0.31 -18.18
N TRP A 433 2.93 1.04 -18.18
CA TRP A 433 1.61 0.47 -18.45
C TRP A 433 1.53 -0.01 -19.91
N THR A 434 0.67 -0.99 -20.17
CA THR A 434 0.44 -1.54 -21.51
C THR A 434 -1.05 -1.58 -21.82
N LEU A 435 -1.40 -1.63 -23.11
CA LEU A 435 -2.81 -1.76 -23.52
C LEU A 435 -3.45 -3.06 -23.00
N PRO A 436 -2.82 -4.25 -23.07
CA PRO A 436 -3.38 -5.47 -22.49
C PRO A 436 -3.56 -5.39 -20.97
N LEU A 437 -2.67 -4.72 -20.25
CA LEU A 437 -2.82 -4.51 -18.82
C LEU A 437 -4.03 -3.63 -18.51
N PHE A 438 -4.26 -2.55 -19.24
CA PHE A 438 -5.46 -1.73 -19.10
C PHE A 438 -6.75 -2.47 -19.42
N MET A 439 -6.72 -3.37 -20.41
CA MET A 439 -7.87 -4.25 -20.69
C MET A 439 -8.17 -5.18 -19.51
N ASN A 440 -7.15 -5.72 -18.84
CA ASN A 440 -7.31 -6.52 -17.63
C ASN A 440 -8.03 -5.74 -16.50
N PHE A 441 -7.71 -4.45 -16.35
CA PHE A 441 -8.39 -3.55 -15.40
C PHE A 441 -9.70 -2.94 -15.94
N LYS A 442 -10.17 -3.41 -17.09
CA LYS A 442 -11.40 -2.92 -17.75
C LYS A 442 -11.40 -1.40 -18.00
N MET A 443 -10.23 -0.79 -18.19
CA MET A 443 -10.14 0.62 -18.57
C MET A 443 -10.80 0.87 -19.92
N PHE A 444 -10.66 -0.07 -20.85
CA PHE A 444 -11.28 -0.13 -22.17
C PHE A 444 -11.28 -1.57 -22.71
N ASN A 445 -12.02 -1.79 -23.80
CA ASN A 445 -12.16 -3.08 -24.46
C ASN A 445 -11.10 -3.33 -25.56
N PRO A 446 -11.02 -4.54 -26.13
CA PRO A 446 -10.04 -4.88 -27.17
C PRO A 446 -10.14 -4.02 -28.43
N LEU A 447 -11.34 -3.58 -28.81
CA LEU A 447 -11.54 -2.72 -29.99
C LEU A 447 -10.82 -1.37 -29.80
N ALA A 448 -10.98 -0.75 -28.63
CA ALA A 448 -10.27 0.48 -28.31
C ALA A 448 -8.75 0.30 -28.37
N ALA A 449 -8.23 -0.83 -27.85
CA ALA A 449 -6.81 -1.14 -27.93
C ALA A 449 -6.33 -1.27 -29.38
N GLY A 450 -7.12 -1.88 -30.24
CA GLY A 450 -6.84 -1.99 -31.68
C GLY A 450 -6.81 -0.63 -32.38
N VAL A 451 -7.78 0.23 -32.10
CA VAL A 451 -7.84 1.61 -32.62
C VAL A 451 -6.64 2.43 -32.14
N LEU A 452 -6.31 2.38 -30.84
CA LEU A 452 -5.16 3.10 -30.28
C LEU A 452 -3.84 2.65 -30.91
N SER A 453 -3.62 1.35 -31.05
CA SER A 453 -2.43 0.80 -31.73
C SER A 453 -2.35 1.24 -33.19
N PHE A 454 -3.47 1.29 -33.91
CA PHE A 454 -3.53 1.75 -35.28
C PHE A 454 -3.23 3.26 -35.43
N LEU A 455 -3.75 4.09 -34.50
CA LEU A 455 -3.51 5.53 -34.48
C LEU A 455 -2.04 5.87 -34.17
N ILE A 456 -1.38 5.10 -33.30
CA ILE A 456 0.05 5.28 -33.00
C ILE A 456 0.91 4.97 -34.23
N ASP A 457 0.67 3.87 -34.93
CA ASP A 457 1.37 3.54 -36.16
C ASP A 457 1.05 4.54 -37.30
N GLY A 458 -0.16 5.11 -37.27
CA GLY A 458 -0.56 6.19 -38.19
C GLY A 458 0.04 7.55 -37.85
N THR A 459 0.95 7.64 -36.87
CA THR A 459 1.69 8.84 -36.46
C THR A 459 0.82 10.07 -36.19
N LYS A 460 -0.31 9.85 -35.50
CA LYS A 460 -1.28 10.93 -35.23
C LYS A 460 -0.95 11.71 -33.96
N THR A 461 -1.41 12.97 -33.94
CA THR A 461 -1.28 13.84 -32.79
C THR A 461 -2.41 13.56 -31.78
N MET A 462 -2.05 13.36 -30.52
CA MET A 462 -3.02 12.94 -29.50
C MET A 462 -2.88 13.72 -28.20
N LEU A 463 -4.01 14.10 -27.62
CA LEU A 463 -4.07 14.63 -26.27
C LEU A 463 -4.86 13.69 -25.35
N VAL A 464 -4.25 13.30 -24.24
CA VAL A 464 -4.91 12.51 -23.20
C VAL A 464 -5.49 13.45 -22.15
N ALA A 465 -6.79 13.66 -22.23
CA ALA A 465 -7.56 14.51 -21.32
C ALA A 465 -8.11 13.71 -20.13
N GLY A 466 -8.35 14.38 -19.04
CA GLY A 466 -9.00 13.80 -17.86
C GLY A 466 -8.77 14.63 -16.60
N THR A 467 -9.58 14.37 -15.60
CA THR A 467 -9.45 14.98 -14.28
C THR A 467 -8.24 14.46 -13.50
N ARG A 468 -8.01 14.98 -12.30
CA ARG A 468 -6.94 14.50 -11.43
C ARG A 468 -7.14 13.01 -11.11
N SER A 469 -6.07 12.23 -11.11
CA SER A 469 -6.06 10.78 -10.82
C SER A 469 -6.87 9.90 -11.81
N SER A 470 -7.27 10.41 -12.98
CA SER A 470 -7.98 9.64 -14.02
C SER A 470 -7.09 8.67 -14.81
N GLY A 471 -5.77 8.68 -14.60
CA GLY A 471 -4.83 7.79 -15.26
C GLY A 471 -4.23 8.33 -16.57
N LYS A 472 -4.20 9.66 -16.76
CA LYS A 472 -3.63 10.30 -17.98
C LYS A 472 -2.18 9.91 -18.27
N SER A 473 -1.28 10.10 -17.28
CA SER A 473 0.15 9.79 -17.44
C SER A 473 0.37 8.29 -17.68
N SER A 474 -0.43 7.43 -17.02
CA SER A 474 -0.40 5.98 -17.25
C SER A 474 -0.87 5.61 -18.67
N MET A 475 -1.93 6.27 -19.18
CA MET A 475 -2.40 6.10 -20.56
C MET A 475 -1.32 6.55 -21.54
N LEU A 476 -0.73 7.72 -21.34
CA LEU A 476 0.36 8.22 -22.19
C LEU A 476 1.55 7.24 -22.20
N ALA A 477 1.93 6.70 -21.02
CA ALA A 477 2.98 5.69 -20.93
C ALA A 477 2.66 4.40 -21.72
N SER A 478 1.38 3.97 -21.72
CA SER A 478 0.97 2.79 -22.51
C SER A 478 1.00 3.03 -24.02
N LEU A 479 0.70 4.26 -24.46
CA LEU A 479 0.83 4.64 -25.85
C LEU A 479 2.30 4.65 -26.29
N MET A 480 3.23 5.03 -25.40
CA MET A 480 4.67 4.96 -25.70
C MET A 480 5.14 3.53 -25.96
N VAL A 481 4.55 2.53 -25.29
CA VAL A 481 4.87 1.09 -25.51
C VAL A 481 4.41 0.61 -26.90
N GLU A 482 3.43 1.27 -27.50
CA GLU A 482 2.97 0.95 -28.87
C GLU A 482 3.88 1.57 -29.95
N ILE A 483 4.72 2.55 -29.62
CA ILE A 483 5.68 3.14 -30.58
C ILE A 483 6.75 2.09 -30.90
N MET A 484 6.97 1.81 -32.18
CA MET A 484 8.03 0.88 -32.59
C MET A 484 9.39 1.35 -32.07
N ARG A 485 10.18 0.44 -31.49
CA ARG A 485 11.51 0.73 -30.89
C ARG A 485 12.53 1.32 -31.85
N ARG A 486 12.33 1.16 -33.16
CA ARG A 486 13.18 1.75 -34.20
C ARG A 486 13.09 3.28 -34.25
N TYR A 487 12.00 3.87 -33.73
CA TYR A 487 11.81 5.31 -33.71
C TYR A 487 12.37 5.95 -32.47
N ARG A 488 12.95 7.11 -32.59
CA ARG A 488 13.39 7.91 -31.45
C ARG A 488 12.22 8.51 -30.73
N VAL A 489 12.28 8.54 -29.41
CA VAL A 489 11.28 9.17 -28.53
C VAL A 489 11.96 10.26 -27.70
N ILE A 490 11.38 11.47 -27.66
CA ILE A 490 11.82 12.54 -26.76
C ILE A 490 10.69 12.84 -25.81
N THR A 491 10.96 12.79 -24.49
CA THR A 491 10.00 13.18 -23.46
C THR A 491 10.39 14.52 -22.86
N ILE A 492 9.40 15.37 -22.58
CA ILE A 492 9.56 16.65 -21.88
C ILE A 492 8.61 16.68 -20.70
N GLU A 493 9.16 16.86 -19.50
CA GLU A 493 8.41 16.84 -18.27
C GLU A 493 8.96 17.89 -17.30
N ASP A 494 8.08 18.54 -16.53
CA ASP A 494 8.44 19.35 -15.36
C ASP A 494 8.64 18.46 -14.13
N THR A 495 7.85 17.42 -14.00
CA THR A 495 7.95 16.34 -13.03
C THR A 495 8.06 15.02 -13.76
N LEU A 496 9.09 14.23 -13.46
CA LEU A 496 9.37 12.98 -14.16
C LEU A 496 8.40 11.87 -13.73
N GLU A 497 7.24 11.78 -14.38
CA GLU A 497 6.21 10.76 -14.12
C GLU A 497 6.26 9.58 -15.11
N LEU A 498 6.79 9.82 -16.31
CA LEU A 498 6.87 8.78 -17.34
C LEU A 498 8.00 7.77 -17.02
N PRO A 499 7.79 6.48 -17.29
CA PRO A 499 8.74 5.42 -16.99
C PRO A 499 9.89 5.36 -18.02
N THR A 500 10.58 6.48 -18.19
CA THR A 500 11.61 6.67 -19.23
C THR A 500 12.81 5.76 -19.04
N GLN A 501 13.20 5.48 -17.79
CA GLN A 501 14.30 4.57 -17.50
C GLN A 501 13.92 3.13 -17.87
N GLY A 502 12.74 2.64 -17.45
CA GLY A 502 12.28 1.30 -17.80
C GLY A 502 12.16 1.09 -19.32
N LEU A 503 11.75 2.11 -20.07
CA LEU A 503 11.71 2.05 -21.54
C LEU A 503 13.12 1.98 -22.16
N ARG A 504 14.11 2.72 -21.62
CA ARG A 504 15.51 2.61 -22.07
C ARG A 504 16.08 1.22 -21.83
N GLU A 505 15.83 0.65 -20.68
CA GLU A 505 16.25 -0.73 -20.34
C GLU A 505 15.63 -1.78 -21.28
N LEU A 506 14.43 -1.48 -21.81
CA LEU A 506 13.75 -2.29 -22.84
C LEU A 506 14.20 -1.99 -24.27
N GLY A 507 15.23 -1.17 -24.46
CA GLY A 507 15.87 -0.91 -25.76
C GLY A 507 15.24 0.20 -26.58
N PHE A 508 14.44 1.09 -26.00
CA PHE A 508 13.95 2.28 -26.69
C PHE A 508 15.06 3.32 -26.85
N ASN A 509 15.17 3.94 -28.05
CA ASN A 509 15.98 5.13 -28.26
C ASN A 509 15.25 6.35 -27.68
N LEU A 510 15.43 6.60 -26.36
CA LEU A 510 14.67 7.59 -25.64
C LEU A 510 15.57 8.66 -25.00
N GLN A 511 15.26 9.93 -25.31
CA GLN A 511 15.83 11.11 -24.66
C GLN A 511 14.80 11.74 -23.72
N SER A 512 15.09 11.77 -22.42
CA SER A 512 14.28 12.47 -21.43
C SER A 512 14.85 13.86 -21.15
N MET A 513 13.98 14.85 -21.09
CA MET A 513 14.29 16.24 -20.81
C MET A 513 13.45 16.71 -19.63
N LYS A 514 14.12 17.18 -18.56
CA LYS A 514 13.46 17.82 -17.42
C LYS A 514 13.50 19.33 -17.60
N VAL A 515 12.36 19.99 -17.45
CA VAL A 515 12.20 21.44 -17.59
C VAL A 515 11.73 22.07 -16.27
N ALA A 516 11.89 23.38 -16.14
CA ALA A 516 11.43 24.08 -14.94
C ALA A 516 9.88 24.08 -14.88
N SER A 517 9.33 23.85 -13.67
CA SER A 517 7.90 24.00 -13.45
C SER A 517 7.49 25.46 -13.56
N ALA A 518 6.30 25.71 -14.13
CA ALA A 518 5.75 27.05 -14.30
C ALA A 518 5.63 27.83 -12.97
N LEU A 519 5.45 27.14 -11.84
CA LEU A 519 5.39 27.71 -10.50
C LEU A 519 6.77 28.10 -9.93
N ALA A 520 7.84 27.47 -10.39
CA ALA A 520 9.21 27.73 -9.94
C ALA A 520 9.96 28.78 -10.79
N ALA A 521 9.39 29.18 -11.91
CA ALA A 521 10.05 30.05 -12.91
C ALA A 521 10.38 31.49 -12.45
N THR A 522 10.07 31.87 -11.22
CA THR A 522 10.32 33.22 -10.72
C THR A 522 11.69 33.43 -10.09
N LYS A 523 12.51 32.40 -9.83
CA LYS A 523 13.79 32.56 -9.13
C LYS A 523 14.96 31.62 -9.49
N GLU A 524 14.79 30.62 -10.35
CA GLU A 524 15.90 29.70 -10.70
C GLU A 524 16.11 29.58 -12.22
N SER A 525 17.38 29.51 -12.62
CA SER A 525 17.88 29.38 -13.98
C SER A 525 17.59 28.01 -14.63
N GLY A 526 16.33 27.60 -14.68
CA GLY A 526 15.89 26.37 -15.36
C GLY A 526 15.47 26.66 -16.82
N VAL A 527 15.75 25.70 -17.73
CA VAL A 527 15.26 25.75 -19.11
C VAL A 527 13.73 25.64 -19.11
N SER A 528 13.04 26.57 -19.80
CA SER A 528 11.58 26.55 -19.87
C SER A 528 11.11 25.36 -20.70
N ALA A 529 9.86 24.88 -20.47
CA ALA A 529 9.25 23.84 -21.29
C ALA A 529 9.16 24.27 -22.77
N THR A 530 8.92 25.52 -23.03
CA THR A 530 8.90 26.13 -24.40
C THR A 530 10.26 25.98 -25.10
N ASP A 531 11.37 26.31 -24.39
CA ASP A 531 12.71 26.16 -24.94
C ASP A 531 13.09 24.69 -25.13
N GLY A 532 12.67 23.84 -24.20
CA GLY A 532 12.81 22.39 -24.32
C GLY A 532 12.16 21.86 -25.59
N ILE A 533 10.90 22.23 -25.87
CA ILE A 533 10.19 21.81 -27.06
C ILE A 533 10.90 22.33 -28.34
N ARG A 534 11.29 23.62 -28.38
CA ARG A 534 12.01 24.17 -29.52
C ARG A 534 13.37 23.50 -29.73
N ALA A 535 14.03 23.04 -28.68
CA ALA A 535 15.28 22.27 -28.79
C ALA A 535 15.03 20.93 -29.50
N THR A 536 13.89 20.28 -29.29
CA THR A 536 13.58 18.99 -29.94
C THR A 536 13.50 19.11 -31.47
N LEU A 537 13.05 20.24 -31.98
CA LEU A 537 12.97 20.50 -33.42
C LEU A 537 14.34 20.45 -34.14
N ARG A 538 15.42 20.54 -33.36
CA ARG A 538 16.81 20.50 -33.86
C ARG A 538 17.47 19.12 -33.63
N LEU A 539 16.80 18.22 -32.93
CA LEU A 539 17.37 16.92 -32.55
C LEU A 539 17.06 15.80 -33.54
N GLY A 540 16.43 16.14 -34.68
CA GLY A 540 16.05 15.19 -35.75
C GLY A 540 14.68 14.55 -35.51
N ASP A 541 14.28 13.71 -36.47
CA ASP A 541 12.96 13.07 -36.49
C ASP A 541 12.76 12.21 -35.24
N SER A 542 11.71 12.50 -34.49
CA SER A 542 11.39 11.79 -33.24
C SER A 542 9.90 11.89 -32.89
N SER A 543 9.42 10.94 -32.11
CA SER A 543 8.14 11.07 -31.40
C SER A 543 8.33 12.03 -30.25
N LEU A 544 7.43 13.00 -30.10
CA LEU A 544 7.47 14.01 -29.03
C LEU A 544 6.38 13.74 -28.01
N ILE A 545 6.78 13.50 -26.77
CA ILE A 545 5.88 13.17 -25.66
C ILE A 545 5.99 14.25 -24.58
N ILE A 546 4.89 14.93 -24.30
CA ILE A 546 4.80 15.97 -23.26
C ILE A 546 4.09 15.40 -22.02
N GLY A 547 4.77 15.38 -20.90
CA GLY A 547 4.21 14.84 -19.64
C GLY A 547 2.88 15.48 -19.29
N GLU A 548 2.83 16.82 -19.27
CA GLU A 548 1.60 17.57 -19.06
C GLU A 548 1.65 18.96 -19.74
N VAL A 549 0.55 19.34 -20.37
CA VAL A 549 0.35 20.65 -20.99
C VAL A 549 -0.46 21.51 -20.02
N ARG A 550 0.17 22.55 -19.46
CA ARG A 550 -0.42 23.41 -18.40
C ARG A 550 -0.49 24.89 -18.76
N SER A 551 0.48 25.40 -19.52
CA SER A 551 0.66 26.82 -19.74
C SER A 551 1.25 27.15 -21.13
N THR A 552 2.12 28.11 -21.21
CA THR A 552 2.69 28.65 -22.48
C THR A 552 3.46 27.62 -23.32
N GLU A 553 3.89 26.49 -22.77
CA GLU A 553 4.46 25.37 -23.52
C GLU A 553 3.52 24.81 -24.60
N ALA A 554 2.20 24.97 -24.40
CA ALA A 554 1.22 24.58 -25.40
C ALA A 554 1.45 25.31 -26.75
N LEU A 555 1.84 26.56 -26.73
CA LEU A 555 2.14 27.31 -27.96
C LEU A 555 3.26 26.65 -28.75
N ALA A 556 4.35 26.28 -28.10
CA ALA A 556 5.47 25.60 -28.76
C ALA A 556 5.10 24.15 -29.18
N LEU A 557 4.27 23.46 -28.42
CA LEU A 557 3.75 22.14 -28.78
C LEU A 557 2.93 22.22 -30.08
N TYR A 558 2.01 23.17 -30.15
CA TYR A 558 1.19 23.36 -31.36
C TYR A 558 1.99 23.89 -32.58
N GLU A 559 3.06 24.64 -32.33
CA GLU A 559 4.03 24.99 -33.34
C GLU A 559 4.71 23.71 -33.88
N ALA A 560 5.20 22.84 -33.01
CA ALA A 560 5.81 21.56 -33.38
C ALA A 560 4.85 20.64 -34.15
N MET A 561 3.58 20.55 -33.71
CA MET A 561 2.54 19.77 -34.39
C MET A 561 2.28 20.27 -35.81
N ARG A 562 2.24 21.60 -36.02
CA ARG A 562 1.94 22.23 -37.36
C ARG A 562 3.09 22.12 -38.35
N VAL A 563 4.32 22.25 -37.90
CA VAL A 563 5.50 22.23 -38.78
C VAL A 563 5.80 20.81 -39.26
N GLY A 564 5.10 19.78 -38.69
CA GLY A 564 5.39 18.37 -39.00
C GLY A 564 6.81 17.97 -38.59
N ALA A 565 7.40 18.74 -37.69
CA ALA A 565 8.78 18.55 -37.26
C ALA A 565 8.97 17.28 -36.44
N ALA A 566 7.87 16.67 -35.95
CA ALA A 566 7.84 15.32 -35.49
C ALA A 566 7.34 14.44 -36.61
N ALA A 567 8.24 13.76 -37.31
CA ALA A 567 7.90 12.79 -38.36
C ALA A 567 7.09 11.60 -37.81
N ASN A 568 6.85 11.57 -36.48
CA ASN A 568 6.21 10.51 -35.76
C ASN A 568 5.12 11.05 -34.77
N VAL A 569 4.73 10.25 -33.81
CA VAL A 569 3.68 10.57 -32.83
C VAL A 569 4.01 11.81 -32.00
N VAL A 570 3.05 12.72 -31.87
CA VAL A 570 3.08 13.78 -30.86
C VAL A 570 1.94 13.56 -29.89
N ALA A 571 2.27 13.37 -28.62
CA ALA A 571 1.26 13.13 -27.61
C ALA A 571 1.58 13.86 -26.29
N GLY A 572 0.53 14.23 -25.56
CA GLY A 572 0.67 14.86 -24.25
C GLY A 572 -0.55 14.65 -23.39
N THR A 573 -0.44 14.96 -22.09
CA THR A 573 -1.60 14.99 -21.19
C THR A 573 -2.09 16.41 -20.96
N ILE A 574 -3.38 16.55 -20.71
CA ILE A 574 -4.00 17.83 -20.36
C ILE A 574 -5.12 17.64 -19.35
N HIS A 575 -5.29 18.60 -18.45
CA HIS A 575 -6.42 18.64 -17.53
C HIS A 575 -7.66 19.20 -18.20
N ALA A 576 -8.58 18.32 -18.60
CA ALA A 576 -9.92 18.64 -19.08
C ALA A 576 -10.81 17.41 -18.91
N ASP A 577 -12.10 17.58 -18.87
CA ASP A 577 -13.10 16.51 -18.68
C ASP A 577 -13.78 16.07 -20.00
N SER A 578 -13.56 16.82 -21.05
CA SER A 578 -14.22 16.62 -22.34
C SER A 578 -13.37 17.16 -23.49
N PRO A 579 -13.63 16.75 -24.74
CA PRO A 579 -12.97 17.32 -25.93
C PRO A 579 -13.13 18.84 -26.04
N TYR A 580 -14.32 19.36 -25.72
CA TYR A 580 -14.56 20.79 -25.69
C TYR A 580 -13.78 21.48 -24.57
N GLY A 581 -13.71 20.86 -23.37
CA GLY A 581 -12.87 21.36 -22.27
C GLY A 581 -11.39 21.44 -22.63
N VAL A 582 -10.88 20.52 -23.49
CA VAL A 582 -9.52 20.64 -24.05
C VAL A 582 -9.40 21.86 -24.95
N PHE A 583 -10.35 22.08 -25.85
CA PHE A 583 -10.37 23.23 -26.72
C PHE A 583 -10.41 24.54 -25.93
N ASP A 584 -11.34 24.65 -24.98
CA ASP A 584 -11.53 25.82 -24.13
C ASP A 584 -10.24 26.18 -23.40
N ARG A 585 -9.64 25.17 -22.73
CA ARG A 585 -8.38 25.35 -22.01
C ARG A 585 -7.22 25.77 -22.90
N VAL A 586 -7.06 25.10 -24.06
CA VAL A 586 -5.93 25.37 -24.97
C VAL A 586 -6.09 26.72 -25.64
N VAL A 587 -7.28 27.03 -26.12
CA VAL A 587 -7.52 28.25 -26.90
C VAL A 587 -7.83 29.45 -26.04
N ASN A 588 -8.77 29.32 -25.09
CA ASN A 588 -9.24 30.47 -24.33
C ASN A 588 -8.37 30.76 -23.10
N ASP A 589 -7.95 29.73 -22.35
CA ASP A 589 -7.14 29.93 -21.15
C ASP A 589 -5.66 30.15 -21.47
N ILE A 590 -5.07 29.31 -22.36
CA ILE A 590 -3.63 29.36 -22.67
C ILE A 590 -3.34 30.33 -23.83
N GLY A 591 -4.30 30.58 -24.72
CA GLY A 591 -4.17 31.53 -25.82
C GLY A 591 -3.56 30.95 -27.11
N VAL A 592 -3.65 29.64 -27.32
CA VAL A 592 -3.26 28.99 -28.57
C VAL A 592 -4.25 29.43 -29.68
N PRO A 593 -3.79 29.89 -30.86
CA PRO A 593 -4.69 30.25 -31.95
C PRO A 593 -5.63 29.09 -32.33
N ARG A 594 -6.91 29.38 -32.57
CA ARG A 594 -7.93 28.37 -32.98
C ARG A 594 -7.46 27.54 -34.17
N THR A 595 -6.84 28.20 -35.16
CA THR A 595 -6.27 27.54 -36.35
C THR A 595 -5.15 26.54 -36.00
N SER A 596 -4.40 26.80 -34.91
CA SER A 596 -3.35 25.90 -34.44
C SER A 596 -3.93 24.70 -33.71
N PHE A 597 -5.05 24.84 -32.99
CA PHE A 597 -5.74 23.74 -32.36
C PHE A 597 -6.15 22.62 -33.30
N LYS A 598 -6.41 22.97 -34.59
CA LYS A 598 -6.67 22.01 -35.68
C LYS A 598 -5.53 21.01 -35.91
N ALA A 599 -4.33 21.23 -35.35
CA ALA A 599 -3.24 20.26 -35.40
C ALA A 599 -3.46 19.06 -34.45
N THR A 600 -4.38 19.15 -33.50
CA THR A 600 -4.81 17.99 -32.71
C THR A 600 -5.67 17.08 -33.58
N ASP A 601 -5.29 15.79 -33.65
CA ASP A 601 -6.06 14.79 -34.42
C ASP A 601 -7.04 14.07 -33.51
N ILE A 602 -6.59 13.58 -32.34
CA ILE A 602 -7.34 12.74 -31.46
C ILE A 602 -7.30 13.27 -30.02
N ILE A 603 -8.42 13.20 -29.33
CA ILE A 603 -8.54 13.46 -27.90
C ILE A 603 -9.04 12.18 -27.23
N LEU A 604 -8.26 11.68 -26.26
CA LEU A 604 -8.61 10.55 -25.40
C LEU A 604 -9.13 11.09 -24.07
N THR A 605 -10.34 10.75 -23.68
CA THR A 605 -10.95 11.24 -22.43
C THR A 605 -10.96 10.15 -21.37
N ASN A 606 -10.19 10.34 -20.30
CA ASN A 606 -10.12 9.43 -19.17
C ASN A 606 -10.97 9.97 -18.01
N THR A 607 -11.92 9.17 -17.51
CA THR A 607 -12.83 9.61 -16.45
C THR A 607 -12.89 8.58 -15.32
N PRO A 608 -12.88 9.01 -14.04
CA PRO A 608 -13.25 8.15 -12.94
C PRO A 608 -14.77 7.97 -12.91
N VAL A 609 -15.24 6.72 -13.05
CA VAL A 609 -16.65 6.33 -12.96
C VAL A 609 -16.91 5.81 -11.54
N ARG A 610 -18.01 6.22 -10.92
CA ARG A 610 -18.38 5.84 -9.56
C ARG A 610 -19.53 4.85 -9.55
N SER A 611 -19.54 3.96 -8.54
CA SER A 611 -20.69 3.13 -8.24
C SER A 611 -21.87 3.97 -7.71
N PRO A 612 -23.11 3.47 -7.83
CA PRO A 612 -24.31 4.19 -7.35
C PRO A 612 -24.30 4.46 -5.83
N ASP A 613 -23.67 3.58 -5.05
CA ASP A 613 -23.48 3.72 -3.60
C ASP A 613 -22.34 4.70 -3.22
N GLY A 614 -21.54 5.13 -4.20
CA GLY A 614 -20.40 6.02 -4.00
C GLY A 614 -19.17 5.39 -3.32
N LEU A 615 -19.22 4.10 -2.96
CA LEU A 615 -18.15 3.41 -2.24
C LEU A 615 -17.02 2.96 -3.15
N HIS A 616 -17.34 2.67 -4.42
CA HIS A 616 -16.37 2.18 -5.39
C HIS A 616 -16.21 3.15 -6.55
N TRP A 617 -15.03 3.18 -7.13
CA TRP A 617 -14.77 3.95 -8.33
C TRP A 617 -13.75 3.23 -9.21
N TRP A 618 -13.93 3.39 -10.51
CA TRP A 618 -13.09 2.78 -11.53
C TRP A 618 -12.62 3.83 -12.51
N ARG A 619 -11.47 3.62 -13.12
CA ARG A 619 -11.00 4.45 -14.21
C ARG A 619 -11.50 3.86 -15.52
N ARG A 620 -12.03 4.70 -16.40
CA ARG A 620 -12.49 4.31 -17.74
C ARG A 620 -11.98 5.31 -18.76
N LEU A 621 -11.60 4.80 -19.95
CA LEU A 621 -11.51 5.62 -21.15
C LEU A 621 -12.95 5.84 -21.61
N THR A 622 -13.42 7.08 -21.56
CA THR A 622 -14.84 7.39 -21.86
C THR A 622 -15.06 7.87 -23.27
N GLY A 623 -13.98 8.24 -23.98
CA GLY A 623 -14.07 8.64 -25.39
C GLY A 623 -12.74 8.58 -26.12
N ILE A 624 -12.81 8.18 -27.38
CA ILE A 624 -11.76 8.41 -28.38
C ILE A 624 -12.41 9.31 -29.43
N THR A 625 -12.06 10.59 -29.42
CA THR A 625 -12.73 11.62 -30.20
C THR A 625 -11.77 12.19 -31.25
N GLU A 626 -12.19 12.19 -32.51
CA GLU A 626 -11.51 12.83 -33.60
C GLU A 626 -11.82 14.34 -33.63
N VAL A 627 -10.82 15.16 -33.97
CA VAL A 627 -10.98 16.61 -34.20
C VAL A 627 -10.94 16.88 -35.70
N ARG A 628 -12.10 17.09 -36.32
CA ARG A 628 -12.22 17.49 -37.73
C ARG A 628 -11.62 18.87 -37.95
N LYS A 629 -11.23 19.15 -39.19
CA LYS A 629 -10.49 20.38 -39.52
C LYS A 629 -11.35 21.49 -40.18
N ASP A 630 -12.63 21.19 -40.52
CA ASP A 630 -13.49 22.06 -41.34
C ASP A 630 -14.31 23.09 -40.57
N TRP A 631 -14.08 23.25 -39.25
CA TRP A 631 -14.74 24.27 -38.45
C TRP A 631 -13.99 25.61 -38.48
N VAL A 632 -14.69 26.73 -38.22
CA VAL A 632 -14.14 28.10 -38.29
C VAL A 632 -14.09 28.76 -36.91
N ASP A 633 -15.20 28.81 -36.19
CA ASP A 633 -15.33 29.54 -34.93
C ASP A 633 -15.42 28.65 -33.69
N ASP A 634 -16.36 27.74 -33.66
CA ASP A 634 -16.65 26.90 -32.50
C ASP A 634 -16.75 25.43 -32.89
N PRO A 635 -15.75 24.60 -32.53
CA PRO A 635 -15.72 23.21 -32.93
C PRO A 635 -16.89 22.37 -32.39
N MET A 636 -17.55 22.79 -31.32
CA MET A 636 -18.71 22.06 -30.80
C MET A 636 -19.97 22.38 -31.61
N ARG A 637 -20.20 23.66 -31.92
CA ARG A 637 -21.35 24.08 -32.69
C ARG A 637 -21.28 23.61 -34.15
N GLU A 638 -20.07 23.48 -34.66
CA GLU A 638 -19.78 23.06 -36.02
C GLU A 638 -19.49 21.56 -36.16
N ASN A 639 -19.83 20.76 -35.13
CA ASN A 639 -19.68 19.31 -35.12
C ASN A 639 -18.28 18.81 -35.52
N ALA A 640 -17.25 19.47 -35.01
CA ALA A 640 -15.85 19.09 -35.28
C ALA A 640 -15.36 17.96 -34.38
N PHE A 641 -16.03 17.70 -33.25
CA PHE A 641 -15.71 16.60 -32.37
C PHE A 641 -16.56 15.37 -32.73
N ILE A 642 -15.92 14.34 -33.27
CA ILE A 642 -16.57 13.09 -33.66
C ILE A 642 -16.05 11.97 -32.79
N ASP A 643 -16.91 11.39 -31.99
CA ASP A 643 -16.55 10.21 -31.18
C ASP A 643 -16.37 9.02 -32.12
N LEU A 644 -15.17 8.46 -32.17
CA LEU A 644 -14.91 7.16 -32.80
C LEU A 644 -15.39 6.02 -31.91
N LEU A 645 -15.10 6.14 -30.59
CA LEU A 645 -15.56 5.24 -29.57
C LEU A 645 -16.12 6.06 -28.41
N ARG A 646 -17.27 5.65 -27.87
CA ARG A 646 -17.93 6.32 -26.75
C ARG A 646 -18.30 5.31 -25.66
N TYR A 647 -18.09 5.67 -24.42
CA TYR A 647 -18.44 4.85 -23.27
C TYR A 647 -19.94 4.77 -23.08
N ASN A 648 -20.44 3.53 -22.94
CA ASN A 648 -21.80 3.24 -22.56
C ASN A 648 -21.85 2.79 -21.08
N PRO A 649 -22.43 3.58 -20.17
CA PRO A 649 -22.52 3.21 -18.76
C PRO A 649 -23.39 1.99 -18.48
N THR A 650 -24.28 1.59 -19.40
CA THR A 650 -25.14 0.42 -19.21
C THR A 650 -24.38 -0.89 -19.42
N THR A 651 -23.47 -0.91 -20.39
CA THR A 651 -22.64 -2.08 -20.73
C THR A 651 -21.27 -2.07 -20.04
N ASP A 652 -20.88 -0.93 -19.44
CA ASP A 652 -19.52 -0.66 -18.92
C ASP A 652 -18.43 -0.84 -19.99
N GLU A 653 -18.73 -0.53 -21.25
CA GLU A 653 -17.82 -0.70 -22.37
C GLU A 653 -17.78 0.52 -23.30
N LEU A 654 -16.71 0.62 -24.11
CA LEU A 654 -16.62 1.54 -25.22
C LEU A 654 -17.29 0.95 -26.45
N GLU A 655 -18.29 1.65 -26.98
CA GLU A 655 -19.01 1.25 -28.17
C GLU A 655 -18.52 2.05 -29.39
N PRO A 656 -18.39 1.41 -30.57
CA PRO A 656 -18.03 2.11 -31.80
C PRO A 656 -19.19 2.97 -32.31
N SER A 657 -18.86 4.16 -32.79
CA SER A 657 -19.81 5.02 -33.47
C SER A 657 -20.10 4.53 -34.89
N THR A 658 -21.18 5.05 -35.51
CA THR A 658 -21.50 4.82 -36.89
C THR A 658 -20.41 5.39 -37.81
N ASP A 659 -19.81 6.53 -37.46
CA ASP A 659 -18.72 7.14 -38.21
C ASP A 659 -17.47 6.24 -38.29
N LEU A 660 -17.12 5.60 -37.16
CA LEU A 660 -16.03 4.60 -37.15
C LEU A 660 -16.38 3.37 -37.97
N MET A 661 -17.59 2.82 -37.83
CA MET A 661 -17.98 1.59 -38.52
C MET A 661 -18.12 1.75 -40.00
N ASN A 662 -18.63 2.90 -40.44
CA ASN A 662 -18.81 3.23 -41.88
C ASN A 662 -17.54 3.74 -42.53
N GLY A 663 -16.47 4.01 -41.76
CA GLY A 663 -15.25 4.59 -42.28
C GLY A 663 -15.34 6.09 -42.58
N ASP A 664 -16.21 6.80 -41.85
CA ASP A 664 -16.37 8.26 -42.07
C ASP A 664 -15.38 9.12 -41.26
N SER A 665 -14.43 8.50 -40.59
CA SER A 665 -13.33 9.18 -39.89
C SER A 665 -12.32 9.76 -40.90
N ASP A 666 -12.12 11.07 -40.87
CA ASP A 666 -11.15 11.76 -41.73
C ASP A 666 -9.70 11.39 -41.34
N ILE A 667 -9.45 11.17 -40.05
CA ILE A 667 -8.13 10.79 -39.57
C ILE A 667 -7.76 9.38 -40.01
N LEU A 668 -8.68 8.42 -39.91
CA LEU A 668 -8.44 7.04 -40.34
C LEU A 668 -8.33 6.96 -41.85
N LYS A 669 -9.14 7.74 -42.62
CA LYS A 669 -9.00 7.90 -44.06
C LYS A 669 -7.63 8.48 -44.44
N SER A 670 -7.14 9.47 -43.68
CA SER A 670 -5.81 10.08 -43.91
C SER A 670 -4.69 9.06 -43.70
N ILE A 671 -4.78 8.19 -42.66
CA ILE A 671 -3.82 7.10 -42.45
C ILE A 671 -3.88 6.12 -43.64
N ALA A 672 -5.08 5.69 -43.98
CA ALA A 672 -5.32 4.72 -45.06
C ALA A 672 -4.83 5.24 -46.42
N GLY A 673 -5.04 6.51 -46.70
CA GLY A 673 -4.62 7.13 -47.98
C GLY A 673 -3.11 7.11 -48.22
N ASN A 674 -2.31 7.01 -47.18
CA ASN A 674 -0.85 6.93 -47.25
C ASN A 674 -0.31 5.51 -47.41
N VAL A 675 -1.17 4.47 -47.37
CA VAL A 675 -0.77 3.06 -47.44
C VAL A 675 -1.39 2.43 -48.68
N LYS A 676 -0.56 1.93 -49.59
CA LYS A 676 -0.99 1.36 -50.86
C LYS A 676 -2.05 0.28 -50.75
N GLN A 677 -1.96 -0.58 -49.73
CA GLN A 677 -2.89 -1.69 -49.49
C GLN A 677 -4.25 -1.23 -49.00
N TRP A 678 -4.32 -0.07 -48.35
CA TRP A 678 -5.51 0.47 -47.69
C TRP A 678 -6.19 1.62 -48.44
N ALA A 679 -5.48 2.27 -49.36
CA ALA A 679 -6.00 3.46 -50.09
C ALA A 679 -7.33 3.13 -50.77
N GLY A 680 -8.41 3.81 -50.35
CA GLY A 680 -9.77 3.61 -50.83
C GLY A 680 -10.48 2.31 -50.42
N LYS A 681 -9.88 1.50 -49.51
CA LYS A 681 -10.42 0.20 -49.10
C LYS A 681 -10.68 0.21 -47.58
N TRP A 682 -11.83 0.71 -47.18
CA TRP A 682 -12.16 0.78 -45.73
C TRP A 682 -12.19 -0.60 -45.07
N ASP A 683 -12.74 -1.61 -45.73
CA ASP A 683 -12.83 -2.96 -45.19
C ASP A 683 -11.45 -3.51 -44.79
N ALA A 684 -10.40 -3.26 -45.57
CA ALA A 684 -9.04 -3.68 -45.24
C ALA A 684 -8.46 -2.92 -44.04
N VAL A 685 -8.80 -1.64 -43.87
CA VAL A 685 -8.44 -0.84 -42.69
C VAL A 685 -9.12 -1.39 -41.45
N TRP A 686 -10.43 -1.65 -41.54
CA TRP A 686 -11.22 -2.23 -40.45
C TRP A 686 -10.71 -3.60 -40.04
N GLU A 687 -10.42 -4.45 -41.03
CA GLU A 687 -9.80 -5.77 -40.72
C GLU A 687 -8.48 -5.66 -40.01
N ASN A 688 -7.62 -4.67 -40.35
CA ASN A 688 -6.36 -4.47 -39.63
C ASN A 688 -6.58 -3.97 -38.20
N ILE A 689 -7.54 -3.06 -37.97
CA ILE A 689 -7.93 -2.61 -36.63
C ILE A 689 -8.42 -3.80 -35.81
N MET A 690 -9.29 -4.64 -36.40
CA MET A 690 -9.81 -5.85 -35.72
C MET A 690 -8.72 -6.89 -35.47
N LEU A 691 -7.76 -7.05 -36.38
CA LEU A 691 -6.59 -7.91 -36.18
C LEU A 691 -5.77 -7.46 -34.94
N ARG A 692 -5.48 -6.15 -34.84
CA ARG A 692 -4.79 -5.58 -33.67
C ARG A 692 -5.58 -5.81 -32.38
N ALA A 693 -6.88 -5.57 -32.41
CA ALA A 693 -7.78 -5.85 -31.27
C ALA A 693 -7.73 -7.32 -30.86
N LYS A 694 -7.76 -8.23 -31.83
CA LYS A 694 -7.69 -9.68 -31.60
C LYS A 694 -6.35 -10.11 -30.99
N ILE A 695 -5.23 -9.55 -31.47
CA ILE A 695 -3.89 -9.80 -30.92
C ILE A 695 -3.78 -9.33 -29.47
N LYS A 696 -4.23 -8.10 -29.15
CA LYS A 696 -4.22 -7.58 -27.79
C LYS A 696 -5.10 -8.42 -26.86
N LYS A 697 -6.28 -8.83 -27.34
CA LYS A 697 -7.15 -9.75 -26.60
C LYS A 697 -6.51 -11.12 -26.37
N ALA A 698 -5.90 -11.70 -27.39
CA ALA A 698 -5.22 -12.99 -27.28
C ALA A 698 -4.09 -12.94 -26.24
N ASN A 699 -3.30 -11.86 -26.19
CA ASN A 699 -2.28 -11.67 -25.18
C ASN A 699 -2.89 -11.70 -23.76
N LEU A 700 -3.99 -10.97 -23.53
CA LEU A 700 -4.72 -10.99 -22.26
C LEU A 700 -5.25 -12.39 -21.93
N ASP A 701 -5.88 -13.06 -22.89
CA ASP A 701 -6.46 -14.40 -22.69
C ASP A 701 -5.37 -15.44 -22.34
N TYR A 702 -4.20 -15.35 -22.95
CA TYR A 702 -3.06 -16.20 -22.62
C TYR A 702 -2.51 -15.94 -21.22
N ALA A 703 -2.39 -14.70 -20.81
CA ALA A 703 -1.94 -14.33 -19.48
C ALA A 703 -2.89 -14.88 -18.39
N LEU A 704 -4.20 -14.72 -18.59
CA LEU A 704 -5.22 -15.22 -17.67
C LEU A 704 -5.22 -16.75 -17.61
N LYS A 705 -5.11 -17.45 -18.75
CA LYS A 705 -5.03 -18.92 -18.80
C LYS A 705 -3.77 -19.47 -18.13
N ALA A 706 -2.65 -18.79 -18.32
CA ALA A 706 -1.37 -19.16 -17.70
C ALA A 706 -1.28 -18.72 -16.23
N LYS A 707 -2.24 -17.94 -15.74
CA LYS A 707 -2.18 -17.25 -14.43
C LYS A 707 -0.86 -16.49 -14.22
N ASN A 708 -0.31 -15.92 -15.28
CA ASN A 708 0.95 -15.21 -15.27
C ASN A 708 0.75 -13.77 -15.79
N MET A 709 0.66 -12.82 -14.88
CA MET A 709 0.44 -11.41 -15.20
C MET A 709 1.67 -10.72 -15.82
N ASP A 710 2.87 -11.29 -15.70
CA ASP A 710 4.07 -10.76 -16.35
C ASP A 710 3.94 -10.75 -17.89
N LEU A 711 3.08 -11.60 -18.45
CA LEU A 711 2.76 -11.59 -19.87
C LEU A 711 2.00 -10.34 -20.34
N LEU A 712 1.46 -9.56 -19.41
CA LEU A 712 0.81 -8.26 -19.68
C LEU A 712 1.76 -7.07 -19.48
N GLU A 713 2.94 -7.32 -18.93
CA GLU A 713 3.94 -6.29 -18.67
C GLU A 713 4.71 -5.89 -19.94
N ALA A 714 5.27 -4.68 -19.93
CA ALA A 714 5.94 -4.08 -21.08
C ALA A 714 7.02 -4.98 -21.73
N PRO A 715 7.88 -5.70 -20.98
CA PRO A 715 8.89 -6.55 -21.62
C PRO A 715 8.32 -7.60 -22.57
N PHE A 716 7.19 -8.20 -22.22
CA PHE A 716 6.54 -9.20 -23.05
C PHE A 716 5.67 -8.58 -24.14
N VAL A 717 4.90 -7.51 -23.79
CA VAL A 717 4.02 -6.84 -24.75
C VAL A 717 4.80 -6.20 -25.88
N ILE A 718 5.98 -5.64 -25.63
CA ILE A 718 6.86 -5.10 -26.65
C ILE A 718 7.31 -6.19 -27.64
N LYS A 719 7.68 -7.38 -27.15
CA LYS A 719 8.00 -8.51 -28.02
C LYS A 719 6.80 -8.90 -28.89
N CYS A 720 5.59 -8.87 -28.33
CA CYS A 720 4.35 -9.13 -29.07
C CYS A 720 4.11 -8.10 -30.19
N ASN A 721 4.35 -6.80 -29.89
CA ASN A 721 4.21 -5.70 -30.85
C ASN A 721 5.25 -5.81 -31.96
N ASP A 722 6.53 -6.02 -31.64
CA ASP A 722 7.59 -6.18 -32.63
C ASP A 722 7.31 -7.38 -33.54
N MET A 723 6.87 -8.50 -32.97
CA MET A 723 6.58 -9.70 -33.76
C MET A 723 5.37 -9.51 -34.68
N PHE A 724 4.35 -8.74 -34.24
CA PHE A 724 3.24 -8.36 -35.12
C PHE A 724 3.73 -7.63 -36.38
N HIS A 725 4.64 -6.66 -36.23
CA HIS A 725 5.17 -5.91 -37.36
C HIS A 725 6.06 -6.79 -38.25
N LEU A 726 6.94 -7.60 -37.69
CA LEU A 726 7.81 -8.50 -38.44
C LEU A 726 7.02 -9.55 -39.23
N ILE A 727 5.98 -10.12 -38.64
CA ILE A 727 5.11 -11.09 -39.33
C ILE A 727 4.29 -10.39 -40.40
N SER A 728 3.80 -9.17 -40.16
CA SER A 728 3.07 -8.39 -41.16
C SER A 728 3.94 -8.06 -42.36
N GLU A 729 5.21 -7.69 -42.15
CA GLU A 729 6.18 -7.47 -43.22
C GLU A 729 6.42 -8.75 -44.03
N LYS A 730 6.67 -9.87 -43.37
CA LYS A 730 6.87 -11.17 -44.01
C LYS A 730 5.67 -11.59 -44.86
N VAL A 731 4.44 -11.51 -44.31
CA VAL A 731 3.22 -11.88 -45.04
C VAL A 731 3.01 -10.97 -46.24
N LEU A 732 3.28 -9.65 -46.10
CA LEU A 732 3.22 -8.71 -47.21
C LEU A 732 4.22 -9.04 -48.34
N GLU A 733 5.43 -9.45 -48.01
CA GLU A 733 6.43 -9.90 -48.98
C GLU A 733 6.02 -11.20 -49.68
N GLU A 734 5.43 -12.13 -48.96
CA GLU A 734 5.02 -13.45 -49.49
C GLU A 734 3.74 -13.38 -50.36
N THR A 735 2.77 -12.57 -49.97
CA THR A 735 1.43 -12.54 -50.58
C THR A 735 1.13 -11.28 -51.42
N GLY A 736 1.91 -10.22 -51.17
CA GLY A 736 1.67 -8.90 -51.76
C GLY A 736 0.57 -8.10 -51.08
N ASP A 737 -0.10 -8.64 -50.04
CA ASP A 737 -1.15 -7.99 -49.28
C ASP A 737 -1.01 -8.31 -47.77
N LEU A 738 -1.74 -7.57 -46.93
CA LEU A 738 -1.77 -7.76 -45.46
C LEU A 738 -2.90 -8.73 -45.09
N ASP A 739 -2.69 -10.05 -45.32
CA ASP A 739 -3.69 -11.08 -44.93
C ASP A 739 -3.79 -11.20 -43.40
N SER A 740 -4.87 -10.64 -42.86
CA SER A 740 -5.12 -10.60 -41.40
C SER A 740 -5.19 -11.97 -40.75
N LYS A 741 -5.66 -13.00 -41.50
CA LYS A 741 -5.76 -14.35 -40.99
C LYS A 741 -4.38 -15.00 -40.89
N MET A 742 -3.57 -14.91 -41.94
CA MET A 742 -2.20 -15.41 -41.94
C MET A 742 -1.35 -14.77 -40.87
N ILE A 743 -1.43 -13.43 -40.75
CA ILE A 743 -0.70 -12.68 -39.73
C ILE A 743 -1.09 -13.17 -38.33
N TYR A 744 -2.38 -13.35 -38.07
CA TYR A 744 -2.83 -13.82 -36.77
C TYR A 744 -2.37 -15.25 -36.47
N ASP A 745 -2.51 -16.16 -37.40
CA ASP A 745 -2.18 -17.57 -37.21
C ASP A 745 -0.67 -17.77 -36.97
N GLU A 746 0.20 -17.04 -37.69
CA GLU A 746 1.65 -17.05 -37.44
C GLU A 746 2.01 -16.40 -36.11
N TRP A 747 1.36 -15.29 -35.76
CA TRP A 747 1.57 -14.61 -34.49
C TRP A 747 1.09 -15.48 -33.31
N ASP A 748 -0.04 -16.16 -33.43
CA ASP A 748 -0.57 -17.06 -32.41
C ASP A 748 0.33 -18.28 -32.20
N HIS A 749 0.89 -18.82 -33.31
CA HIS A 749 1.89 -19.89 -33.21
C HIS A 749 3.15 -19.43 -32.47
N TRP A 750 3.63 -18.24 -32.78
CA TRP A 750 4.80 -17.67 -32.14
C TRP A 750 4.58 -17.42 -30.65
N ILE A 751 3.49 -16.79 -30.24
CA ILE A 751 3.25 -16.46 -28.83
C ILE A 751 3.13 -17.71 -27.97
N ARG A 752 2.47 -18.78 -28.46
CA ARG A 752 2.38 -20.06 -27.75
C ARG A 752 3.77 -20.69 -27.51
N LYS A 753 4.66 -20.52 -28.43
CA LYS A 753 6.05 -21.02 -28.30
C LYS A 753 6.84 -20.16 -27.30
N GLU A 754 6.66 -18.84 -27.33
CA GLU A 754 7.38 -17.93 -26.45
C GLU A 754 6.93 -18.08 -24.98
N ILE A 755 5.63 -18.22 -24.72
CA ILE A 755 5.11 -18.49 -23.36
C ILE A 755 5.69 -19.77 -22.78
N LYS A 756 5.83 -20.84 -23.59
CA LYS A 756 6.46 -22.08 -23.13
C LYS A 756 7.94 -21.90 -22.75
N LYS A 757 8.68 -21.06 -23.47
CA LYS A 757 10.08 -20.75 -23.13
C LYS A 757 10.18 -20.00 -21.81
N GLU A 758 9.33 -18.98 -21.59
CA GLU A 758 9.32 -18.21 -20.34
C GLU A 758 8.90 -19.06 -19.13
N SER A 759 8.02 -20.04 -19.32
CA SER A 759 7.64 -20.97 -18.25
C SER A 759 8.73 -21.98 -17.86
N VAL A 760 9.72 -22.20 -18.70
CA VAL A 760 10.87 -23.10 -18.43
C VAL A 760 12.02 -22.32 -17.77
N GLN A 761 12.08 -21.00 -17.96
CA GLN A 761 13.12 -20.15 -17.36
C GLN A 761 12.81 -19.68 -15.94
N LYS A 762 11.56 -19.79 -15.48
CA LYS A 762 11.11 -19.61 -14.10
C LYS A 762 11.09 -20.95 -13.36
#